data_d8c4796bd7fd4f5d1576a6413edeb2b6
#
_entry.id   d8c4796bd7fd4f5d1576a6413edeb2b6
#
_cell.length_a   1.000
_cell.length_b   1.000
_cell.length_c   1.000
_cell.angle_alpha   90.00
_cell.angle_beta   90.00
_cell.angle_gamma   90.00
#
_symmetry.space_group_name_H-M   'P 1'
#
loop_
_entity.id
_entity.type
_entity.pdbx_description
1 polymer ?
#
loop_
_entity_poly.entity_id
_entity_poly.type
_entity_poly.pdbx_seq_one_letter_code
_entity_poly.pdbx_strand_id
1 'polypeptide(L)'
;MFGAVDLLSLTFALVLARAQGFLHSIEELQKLRFPYDSSGRQCGLVPSKAPHRYGDMVFDYDPFLKKKRNSRAATARRERIWPHGVIPYEINGNFSGEHKTLFQKAMRHWENSTCLSFVPRKPTHDNYIVFTVDKCGCCSYVGRRGDGPQAVSIGKNCDKFGIVVHELGHAVGFWHEHTRPDRDKYVDIFYKSIQHAQDYNFDKSKPEEVDSLGETYDYASIMHYARDTFAKAPYLDTILPKQGLPERPEIGQRIKLSEGDIRQTNKLYRCPTCGRTLLEDYGELSAPSQATNCQWRVVAAQGEIVLLNITTNFLPSPSSSCAGERDNFVIVRDGYYTGSPIIDKICGGARARTYASYGNRLFIQMKKHPGVVVPFGFANYAVVCGRSIIADEGVIESPRFPEYYSSDANCMWAITVPVGFRVAVKFHFFHVEQHKDCIYDRLEFYEGHVATEGRLLERLCGTHVSESIQTERENQMLVKFVSDSSVQKPGFQFEFVKEFDECASGTHDCEHRCVNQIGRYTCECMIGYSLRSDGKTCEPTCGGFIKASNGTFQSPNFPVRYEPNTECTWEIEADEGYQIIVNFTHFNVEGLKTECAYDYLKIGKIAGSQNEFEKYCGDYHQPQQPLVVTSLTNKLRVTFVSDSSVEKTGFAAFFLTDFDECQYGRHECDHICVNTIGSYKCHCENGFVLAADGHNCKEGGCSFQLNDPSGVITSPNFPDEYSNFKRCQWHFVTTPGHRLALTFDEFVLEDDKACSFDRVEVFDGAESTSSILGIFCGVAKPPTLTSTSNQLFVVMSSDSTVTRRGFKAFYESECGGLLTAESTRGFIYSHARYSDNKYDKKLVCRWEITAADKSQGVELRFTQFAVEMGTSCEYDYVAIYDGAIATENNKFGQFCGDKIPPLIVSTTNVVLVEFITDDSVEQKGFVLEYRATTPSGKRNRFQPTTYAPREFIVNNIQ
;
A
#
# COMPACT_ATOMS: atom_id res chain seq x y z
N MET A 1 -15.17 55.84 25.90
CA MET A 1 -14.85 54.46 25.57
C MET A 1 -15.92 53.95 24.61
N PHE A 2 -16.05 54.56 23.50
CA PHE A 2 -16.88 54.12 22.34
C PHE A 2 -16.14 54.66 21.13
N GLY A 3 -15.41 53.80 20.39
CA GLY A 3 -14.69 54.27 19.22
C GLY A 3 -13.71 53.29 18.60
N ALA A 4 -13.44 52.10 19.19
CA ALA A 4 -12.44 51.12 18.64
C ALA A 4 -13.02 49.80 18.13
N VAL A 5 -14.29 49.51 18.38
CA VAL A 5 -14.97 48.28 17.97
C VAL A 5 -15.62 48.42 16.58
N ASP A 6 -16.03 49.65 16.21
CA ASP A 6 -16.69 49.91 14.93
C ASP A 6 -15.73 49.97 13.72
N LEU A 7 -14.43 50.23 13.91
CA LEU A 7 -13.50 50.27 12.79
C LEU A 7 -13.04 48.85 12.32
N LEU A 8 -12.99 47.88 13.24
CA LEU A 8 -12.64 46.48 12.88
C LEU A 8 -13.84 45.77 12.24
N SER A 9 -15.07 46.04 12.67
CA SER A 9 -16.28 45.52 12.03
C SER A 9 -16.53 46.13 10.65
N LEU A 10 -16.19 47.41 10.43
CA LEU A 10 -16.31 48.03 9.11
C LEU A 10 -15.21 47.56 8.13
N THR A 11 -13.99 47.26 8.62
CA THR A 11 -12.94 46.67 7.76
C THR A 11 -13.27 45.22 7.40
N PHE A 12 -13.82 44.44 8.31
CA PHE A 12 -14.24 43.05 8.01
C PHE A 12 -15.46 43.02 7.07
N ALA A 13 -16.45 43.90 7.26
CA ALA A 13 -17.57 44.02 6.35
C ALA A 13 -17.17 44.58 4.96
N LEU A 14 -16.15 45.44 4.88
CA LEU A 14 -15.61 45.94 3.63
C LEU A 14 -14.75 44.86 2.89
N VAL A 15 -14.10 43.97 3.61
CA VAL A 15 -13.39 42.81 3.00
C VAL A 15 -14.40 41.76 2.51
N LEU A 16 -15.45 41.47 3.25
CA LEU A 16 -16.55 40.58 2.82
C LEU A 16 -17.36 41.17 1.65
N ALA A 17 -17.65 42.48 1.69
CA ALA A 17 -18.34 43.14 0.57
C ALA A 17 -17.45 43.26 -0.68
N ARG A 18 -16.13 43.31 -0.54
CA ARG A 18 -15.19 43.25 -1.66
C ARG A 18 -15.04 41.83 -2.21
N ALA A 19 -15.09 40.80 -1.38
CA ALA A 19 -15.14 39.41 -1.82
C ALA A 19 -16.49 39.06 -2.53
N GLN A 20 -17.60 39.58 -2.03
CA GLN A 20 -18.93 39.41 -2.65
C GLN A 20 -19.07 40.18 -3.99
N GLY A 21 -18.28 41.24 -4.22
CA GLY A 21 -18.26 41.93 -5.53
C GLY A 21 -17.59 41.13 -6.65
N PHE A 22 -17.01 39.96 -6.34
CA PHE A 22 -16.37 39.05 -7.32
C PHE A 22 -17.23 37.85 -7.70
N LEU A 23 -18.41 37.71 -7.11
CA LEU A 23 -19.36 36.68 -7.53
C LEU A 23 -20.02 37.08 -8.87
N HIS A 24 -19.27 36.90 -9.95
CA HIS A 24 -19.88 36.79 -11.28
C HIS A 24 -20.74 35.52 -11.35
N SER A 25 -21.97 35.62 -11.77
CA SER A 25 -22.83 34.47 -11.98
C SER A 25 -22.22 33.56 -13.08
N ILE A 26 -22.50 32.27 -13.01
CA ILE A 26 -22.07 31.27 -14.01
C ILE A 26 -22.48 31.72 -15.43
N GLU A 27 -23.58 32.46 -15.58
CA GLU A 27 -24.04 33.01 -16.82
C GLU A 27 -23.10 34.09 -17.43
N GLU A 28 -22.37 34.85 -16.60
CA GLU A 28 -21.41 35.84 -17.12
C GLU A 28 -20.09 35.16 -17.51
N LEU A 29 -19.69 34.03 -16.89
CA LEU A 29 -18.54 33.20 -17.26
C LEU A 29 -18.80 32.42 -18.58
N GLN A 30 -20.05 32.07 -18.87
CA GLN A 30 -20.45 31.40 -20.13
C GLN A 30 -20.30 32.24 -21.39
N LYS A 31 -20.16 33.57 -21.27
CA LYS A 31 -19.99 34.47 -22.43
C LYS A 31 -18.57 34.50 -23.02
N LEU A 32 -17.62 33.82 -22.36
CA LEU A 32 -16.23 33.73 -22.85
C LEU A 32 -16.03 32.42 -23.65
N ARG A 33 -16.32 32.45 -24.95
CA ARG A 33 -16.10 31.33 -25.90
C ARG A 33 -14.69 31.36 -26.48
N PHE A 34 -14.01 30.20 -26.50
CA PHE A 34 -12.71 30.02 -27.19
C PHE A 34 -12.66 28.70 -27.96
N PRO A 35 -12.02 28.69 -29.14
CA PRO A 35 -11.84 27.50 -29.95
C PRO A 35 -10.48 26.83 -29.62
N TYR A 36 -10.46 25.50 -29.51
CA TYR A 36 -9.25 24.69 -29.54
C TYR A 36 -9.35 23.58 -30.58
N ASP A 37 -8.23 23.29 -31.24
CA ASP A 37 -8.09 22.19 -32.17
C ASP A 37 -7.16 21.13 -31.62
N SER A 38 -7.53 19.86 -31.81
CA SER A 38 -6.84 18.70 -31.26
C SER A 38 -6.26 17.83 -32.38
N SER A 39 -4.98 17.59 -32.41
CA SER A 39 -4.42 16.44 -33.13
C SER A 39 -3.23 15.85 -32.38
N GLY A 40 -3.38 14.60 -31.90
CA GLY A 40 -2.33 13.83 -31.28
C GLY A 40 -1.59 12.94 -32.26
N ARG A 41 -0.29 12.68 -32.02
CA ARG A 41 0.43 11.51 -32.53
C ARG A 41 1.55 11.07 -31.56
N GLN A 42 1.63 9.75 -31.37
CA GLN A 42 2.71 9.05 -30.64
C GLN A 42 4.00 8.97 -31.47
N CYS A 43 5.15 8.99 -30.81
CA CYS A 43 6.44 8.62 -31.38
C CYS A 43 7.18 7.62 -30.49
N GLY A 44 7.72 6.58 -31.14
CA GLY A 44 8.39 5.43 -30.53
C GLY A 44 9.85 5.70 -30.11
N LEU A 45 10.33 4.85 -29.23
CA LEU A 45 11.65 4.86 -28.59
C LEU A 45 12.73 4.20 -29.46
N VAL A 46 13.93 4.80 -29.50
CA VAL A 46 15.17 4.23 -30.04
C VAL A 46 16.22 4.14 -28.92
N PRO A 47 16.96 3.03 -28.75
CA PRO A 47 17.89 2.87 -27.64
C PRO A 47 19.24 3.55 -27.89
N SER A 48 19.69 4.36 -26.95
CA SER A 48 21.04 4.95 -26.93
C SER A 48 21.92 4.33 -25.84
N LYS A 49 23.24 4.48 -26.01
CA LYS A 49 24.32 3.92 -25.17
C LYS A 49 24.14 4.23 -23.67
N ALA A 50 24.57 3.30 -22.81
CA ALA A 50 24.49 3.42 -21.37
C ALA A 50 25.17 4.68 -20.82
N PRO A 51 24.47 5.49 -19.99
CA PRO A 51 25.02 6.73 -19.43
C PRO A 51 25.96 6.49 -18.24
N HIS A 52 26.90 7.41 -18.01
CA HIS A 52 27.80 7.40 -16.84
C HIS A 52 27.12 7.98 -15.59
N ARG A 53 27.44 7.44 -14.41
CA ARG A 53 26.87 7.85 -13.13
C ARG A 53 27.91 8.35 -12.15
N TYR A 54 27.49 9.31 -11.28
CA TYR A 54 28.16 9.77 -10.06
C TYR A 54 27.13 9.89 -8.94
N GLY A 55 27.06 8.86 -8.08
CA GLY A 55 26.04 8.77 -7.07
C GLY A 55 24.63 8.73 -7.69
N ASP A 56 23.78 9.69 -7.30
CA ASP A 56 22.43 9.94 -7.80
C ASP A 56 22.37 10.79 -9.08
N MET A 57 23.52 11.28 -9.57
CA MET A 57 23.60 12.05 -10.81
C MET A 57 23.84 11.19 -12.05
N VAL A 58 23.13 11.48 -13.13
CA VAL A 58 23.27 10.82 -14.44
C VAL A 58 23.65 11.84 -15.51
N PHE A 59 24.60 11.50 -16.38
CA PHE A 59 25.01 12.35 -17.50
C PHE A 59 25.63 11.59 -18.67
N ASP A 60 25.51 12.16 -19.87
CA ASP A 60 26.11 11.65 -21.09
C ASP A 60 27.53 12.21 -21.28
N TYR A 61 28.47 11.36 -21.67
CA TYR A 61 29.85 11.75 -21.93
C TYR A 61 30.01 12.32 -23.35
N ASP A 62 30.45 13.60 -23.43
CA ASP A 62 30.89 14.22 -24.68
C ASP A 62 32.41 14.49 -24.63
N PRO A 63 33.24 13.89 -25.52
CA PRO A 63 34.68 13.99 -25.48
C PRO A 63 35.28 15.30 -26.07
N PHE A 64 34.47 16.20 -26.63
CA PHE A 64 35.01 17.35 -27.37
C PHE A 64 34.55 18.71 -26.82
N LEU A 65 35.20 19.23 -25.75
CA LEU A 65 35.21 20.67 -25.52
C LEU A 65 36.27 21.10 -24.48
N LYS A 66 37.33 21.69 -24.94
CA LYS A 66 38.32 22.41 -24.12
C LYS A 66 38.06 23.90 -24.16
N LYS A 67 37.75 24.56 -23.02
CA LYS A 67 38.15 25.96 -22.73
C LYS A 67 37.98 26.26 -21.23
N LYS A 68 39.01 26.93 -20.68
CA LYS A 68 39.20 27.27 -19.24
C LYS A 68 38.25 28.34 -18.71
N ARG A 69 37.71 28.20 -17.50
CA ARG A 69 37.45 29.25 -16.49
C ARG A 69 37.07 28.68 -15.12
N ASN A 70 37.15 29.48 -14.05
CA ASN A 70 37.28 29.13 -12.61
C ASN A 70 36.03 28.58 -11.89
N SER A 71 36.27 27.78 -10.88
CA SER A 71 35.51 26.87 -9.97
C SER A 71 34.10 27.22 -9.44
N ARG A 72 33.16 26.20 -9.38
CA ARG A 72 31.67 26.45 -9.23
C ARG A 72 30.83 25.21 -8.96
N ALA A 73 29.53 25.30 -8.39
CA ALA A 73 28.61 24.19 -8.07
C ALA A 73 27.34 24.09 -8.94
N ALA A 74 26.82 25.17 -9.52
CA ALA A 74 25.78 25.10 -10.53
C ALA A 74 26.38 24.74 -11.90
N THR A 75 25.55 24.20 -12.84
CA THR A 75 26.06 23.91 -14.19
C THR A 75 26.62 25.14 -14.87
N ALA A 76 27.85 25.03 -15.37
CA ALA A 76 28.48 26.08 -16.18
C ALA A 76 28.02 26.01 -17.65
N ARG A 77 27.35 24.95 -18.05
CA ARG A 77 26.88 24.70 -19.43
C ARG A 77 25.54 25.34 -19.65
N ARG A 78 25.46 26.38 -20.44
CA ARG A 78 24.22 27.13 -20.72
C ARG A 78 23.16 26.31 -21.42
N GLU A 79 23.54 25.35 -22.23
CA GLU A 79 22.65 24.42 -22.91
C GLU A 79 21.88 23.51 -21.94
N ARG A 80 22.38 23.34 -20.71
CA ARG A 80 21.72 22.56 -19.65
C ARG A 80 20.72 23.37 -18.82
N ILE A 81 20.59 24.67 -19.09
CA ILE A 81 19.63 25.53 -18.40
C ILE A 81 18.27 25.44 -19.11
N TRP A 82 17.21 25.22 -18.36
CA TRP A 82 15.85 25.21 -18.91
C TRP A 82 15.46 26.60 -19.40
N PRO A 83 15.04 26.73 -20.67
CA PRO A 83 14.66 28.03 -21.24
C PRO A 83 13.59 28.72 -20.43
N HIS A 84 13.80 29.98 -20.10
CA HIS A 84 12.89 30.80 -19.29
C HIS A 84 12.59 30.27 -17.87
N GLY A 85 13.35 29.28 -17.36
CA GLY A 85 13.08 28.63 -16.08
C GLY A 85 11.84 27.72 -16.10
N VAL A 86 11.39 27.31 -17.28
CA VAL A 86 10.21 26.44 -17.46
C VAL A 86 10.66 25.01 -17.59
N ILE A 87 10.17 24.15 -16.71
CA ILE A 87 10.50 22.72 -16.62
C ILE A 87 9.21 21.92 -16.83
N PRO A 88 8.97 21.42 -18.04
CA PRO A 88 7.84 20.56 -18.28
C PRO A 88 8.03 19.19 -17.62
N TYR A 89 6.98 18.61 -17.06
CA TYR A 89 7.05 17.34 -16.39
C TYR A 89 5.92 16.37 -16.77
N GLU A 90 6.21 15.10 -16.63
CA GLU A 90 5.27 13.99 -16.70
C GLU A 90 5.52 13.05 -15.52
N ILE A 91 4.47 12.44 -14.98
CA ILE A 91 4.59 11.47 -13.87
C ILE A 91 4.12 10.13 -14.42
N ASN A 92 4.95 9.09 -14.30
CA ASN A 92 4.59 7.74 -14.72
C ASN A 92 3.34 7.25 -13.98
N GLY A 93 2.45 6.55 -14.70
CA GLY A 93 1.18 6.04 -14.17
C GLY A 93 1.30 5.08 -12.98
N ASN A 94 2.47 4.46 -12.79
CA ASN A 94 2.72 3.51 -11.70
C ASN A 94 2.86 4.16 -10.30
N PHE A 95 2.89 5.48 -10.21
CA PHE A 95 2.94 6.18 -8.94
C PHE A 95 1.54 6.37 -8.35
N SER A 96 1.39 6.11 -7.05
CA SER A 96 0.16 6.40 -6.30
C SER A 96 -0.16 7.90 -6.26
N GLY A 97 -1.39 8.23 -5.89
CA GLY A 97 -1.81 9.62 -5.69
C GLY A 97 -0.97 10.37 -4.65
N GLU A 98 -0.55 9.70 -3.59
CA GLU A 98 0.33 10.27 -2.56
C GLU A 98 1.70 10.66 -3.12
N HIS A 99 2.31 9.80 -3.94
CA HIS A 99 3.56 10.12 -4.62
C HIS A 99 3.40 11.31 -5.56
N LYS A 100 2.32 11.35 -6.35
CA LYS A 100 2.03 12.49 -7.24
C LYS A 100 1.89 13.79 -6.45
N THR A 101 1.18 13.75 -5.33
CA THR A 101 1.04 14.88 -4.40
C THR A 101 2.38 15.33 -3.82
N LEU A 102 3.22 14.39 -3.40
CA LEU A 102 4.57 14.65 -2.90
C LEU A 102 5.44 15.35 -3.96
N PHE A 103 5.41 14.89 -5.21
CA PHE A 103 6.15 15.50 -6.31
C PHE A 103 5.67 16.92 -6.59
N GLN A 104 4.36 17.16 -6.57
CA GLN A 104 3.79 18.49 -6.71
C GLN A 104 4.23 19.44 -5.57
N LYS A 105 4.22 18.98 -4.32
CA LYS A 105 4.72 19.75 -3.17
C LYS A 105 6.20 20.13 -3.34
N ALA A 106 7.02 19.20 -3.79
CA ALA A 106 8.44 19.47 -4.04
C ALA A 106 8.65 20.49 -5.18
N MET A 107 7.88 20.39 -6.27
CA MET A 107 7.89 21.37 -7.36
C MET A 107 7.42 22.77 -6.90
N ARG A 108 6.34 22.83 -6.11
CA ARG A 108 5.84 24.09 -5.52
C ARG A 108 6.86 24.74 -4.58
N HIS A 109 7.63 23.93 -3.84
CA HIS A 109 8.69 24.44 -2.97
C HIS A 109 9.78 25.18 -3.76
N TRP A 110 10.18 24.67 -4.93
CA TRP A 110 11.08 25.37 -5.85
C TRP A 110 10.45 26.62 -6.46
N GLU A 111 9.19 26.53 -6.92
CA GLU A 111 8.45 27.67 -7.52
C GLU A 111 8.26 28.82 -6.53
N ASN A 112 7.94 28.54 -5.28
CA ASN A 112 7.70 29.54 -4.24
C ASN A 112 8.93 30.41 -3.96
N SER A 113 10.13 29.82 -4.02
CA SER A 113 11.38 30.45 -3.62
C SER A 113 12.17 31.04 -4.80
N THR A 114 11.78 30.72 -6.05
CA THR A 114 12.55 31.07 -7.25
C THR A 114 11.65 31.55 -8.38
N CYS A 115 12.23 31.82 -9.56
CA CYS A 115 11.45 32.13 -10.76
C CYS A 115 11.22 30.89 -11.65
N LEU A 116 11.48 29.71 -11.17
CA LEU A 116 11.19 28.48 -11.90
C LEU A 116 9.68 28.24 -12.01
N SER A 117 9.29 27.50 -13.03
CA SER A 117 7.90 27.05 -13.22
C SER A 117 7.88 25.60 -13.70
N PHE A 118 7.35 24.71 -12.87
CA PHE A 118 7.09 23.33 -13.27
C PHE A 118 5.69 23.24 -13.87
N VAL A 119 5.60 22.72 -15.09
CA VAL A 119 4.34 22.69 -15.83
C VAL A 119 4.06 21.29 -16.39
N PRO A 120 2.80 20.82 -16.40
CA PRO A 120 2.46 19.58 -17.08
C PRO A 120 2.93 19.62 -18.54
N ARG A 121 3.47 18.50 -19.01
CA ARG A 121 3.94 18.37 -20.39
C ARG A 121 2.81 18.63 -21.39
N LYS A 122 3.12 19.36 -22.45
CA LYS A 122 2.27 19.52 -23.65
C LYS A 122 2.97 18.87 -24.85
N PRO A 123 2.25 18.49 -25.90
CA PRO A 123 2.86 17.92 -27.14
C PRO A 123 3.96 18.79 -27.74
N THR A 124 3.92 20.10 -27.49
CA THR A 124 4.92 21.09 -27.98
C THR A 124 6.18 21.14 -27.12
N HIS A 125 6.25 20.38 -26.04
CA HIS A 125 7.42 20.32 -25.17
C HIS A 125 8.31 19.15 -25.57
N ASP A 126 9.35 19.40 -26.38
CA ASP A 126 10.29 18.36 -26.82
C ASP A 126 11.16 17.83 -25.69
N ASN A 127 11.52 18.69 -24.71
CA ASN A 127 12.34 18.34 -23.55
C ASN A 127 11.52 18.47 -22.27
N TYR A 128 11.55 17.46 -21.45
CA TYR A 128 10.80 17.41 -20.20
C TYR A 128 11.39 16.37 -19.24
N ILE A 129 11.07 16.50 -17.95
CA ILE A 129 11.41 15.50 -16.94
C ILE A 129 10.28 14.49 -16.81
N VAL A 130 10.65 13.21 -16.54
CA VAL A 130 9.71 12.12 -16.28
C VAL A 130 10.00 11.55 -14.91
N PHE A 131 9.07 11.68 -13.98
CA PHE A 131 9.17 10.95 -12.73
C PHE A 131 8.92 9.47 -12.99
N THR A 132 9.88 8.63 -12.64
CA THR A 132 9.86 7.18 -12.92
C THR A 132 10.63 6.42 -11.85
N VAL A 133 10.60 5.08 -11.93
CA VAL A 133 11.45 4.21 -11.13
C VAL A 133 12.48 3.56 -12.06
N ASP A 134 13.75 3.84 -11.85
CA ASP A 134 14.84 3.24 -12.61
C ASP A 134 15.78 2.48 -11.65
N LYS A 135 16.63 1.62 -12.23
CA LYS A 135 17.61 0.78 -11.50
C LYS A 135 18.59 1.56 -10.60
N CYS A 136 18.67 2.88 -10.74
CA CYS A 136 19.48 3.74 -9.88
C CYS A 136 18.85 3.99 -8.48
N GLY A 137 17.58 3.71 -8.28
CA GLY A 137 16.88 4.12 -7.08
C GLY A 137 16.51 5.60 -7.08
N CYS A 138 17.25 6.44 -6.33
CA CYS A 138 17.10 7.89 -6.37
C CYS A 138 18.18 8.47 -7.29
N CYS A 139 17.80 9.08 -8.40
CA CYS A 139 18.76 9.76 -9.27
C CYS A 139 18.11 10.67 -10.30
N SER A 140 18.85 11.67 -10.74
CA SER A 140 18.41 12.61 -11.77
C SER A 140 19.56 13.05 -12.68
N TYR A 141 19.23 13.54 -13.86
CA TYR A 141 20.18 14.22 -14.74
C TYR A 141 20.43 15.66 -14.28
N VAL A 142 21.67 16.13 -14.41
CA VAL A 142 22.04 17.49 -14.06
C VAL A 142 21.69 18.47 -15.19
N GLY A 143 20.65 19.28 -14.95
CA GLY A 143 20.12 20.23 -15.93
C GLY A 143 19.37 19.56 -17.07
N ARG A 144 19.02 20.34 -18.08
CA ARG A 144 18.33 19.89 -19.30
C ARG A 144 19.29 19.15 -20.22
N ARG A 145 18.94 17.92 -20.64
CA ARG A 145 19.71 17.14 -21.63
C ARG A 145 19.65 17.75 -23.04
N GLY A 146 18.47 18.11 -23.51
CA GLY A 146 18.23 18.71 -24.79
C GLY A 146 17.91 17.74 -25.93
N ASP A 147 17.81 16.45 -25.65
CA ASP A 147 17.57 15.35 -26.60
C ASP A 147 16.26 14.59 -26.35
N GLY A 148 15.31 15.23 -25.63
CA GLY A 148 14.00 14.63 -25.33
C GLY A 148 13.71 14.49 -23.84
N PRO A 149 12.96 13.44 -23.45
CA PRO A 149 12.62 13.15 -22.06
C PRO A 149 13.86 12.74 -21.25
N GLN A 150 13.87 13.11 -19.97
CA GLN A 150 14.89 12.70 -19.02
C GLN A 150 14.27 12.25 -17.72
N ALA A 151 14.80 11.15 -17.16
CA ALA A 151 14.28 10.56 -15.94
C ALA A 151 14.69 11.36 -14.69
N VAL A 152 13.74 11.48 -13.77
CA VAL A 152 13.93 11.75 -12.34
C VAL A 152 13.44 10.49 -11.64
N SER A 153 14.37 9.65 -11.19
CA SER A 153 14.03 8.36 -10.59
C SER A 153 13.75 8.49 -9.11
N ILE A 154 12.58 8.07 -8.69
CA ILE A 154 12.13 8.02 -7.30
C ILE A 154 11.76 6.57 -6.97
N GLY A 155 12.75 5.78 -6.58
CA GLY A 155 12.58 4.38 -6.22
C GLY A 155 12.19 4.21 -4.74
N LYS A 156 12.15 2.97 -4.28
CA LYS A 156 11.82 2.62 -2.90
C LYS A 156 12.71 3.37 -1.89
N ASN A 157 12.12 3.98 -0.88
CA ASN A 157 12.73 4.84 0.13
C ASN A 157 13.22 6.22 -0.36
N CYS A 158 12.98 6.59 -1.63
CA CYS A 158 13.23 7.94 -2.16
C CYS A 158 12.01 8.87 -2.02
N ASP A 159 10.89 8.33 -1.65
CA ASP A 159 9.57 8.95 -1.48
C ASP A 159 9.48 9.85 -0.24
N LYS A 160 10.52 10.68 -0.02
CA LYS A 160 10.58 11.66 1.05
C LYS A 160 10.73 13.06 0.45
N PHE A 161 9.98 14.01 0.98
CA PHE A 161 9.93 15.38 0.47
C PHE A 161 11.31 15.98 0.15
N GLY A 162 12.25 15.97 1.10
CA GLY A 162 13.57 16.56 0.91
C GLY A 162 14.45 15.81 -0.12
N ILE A 163 14.20 14.50 -0.33
CA ILE A 163 14.88 13.74 -1.38
C ILE A 163 14.34 14.14 -2.75
N VAL A 164 13.03 14.24 -2.91
CA VAL A 164 12.44 14.71 -4.18
C VAL A 164 12.88 16.15 -4.50
N VAL A 165 12.95 17.05 -3.50
CA VAL A 165 13.50 18.41 -3.66
C VAL A 165 14.96 18.35 -4.12
N HIS A 166 15.77 17.42 -3.59
CA HIS A 166 17.16 17.20 -3.98
C HIS A 166 17.29 16.73 -5.45
N GLU A 167 16.54 15.70 -5.83
CA GLU A 167 16.55 15.18 -7.22
C GLU A 167 16.08 16.24 -8.24
N LEU A 168 15.10 17.06 -7.87
CA LEU A 168 14.72 18.24 -8.64
C LEU A 168 15.85 19.27 -8.70
N GLY A 169 16.68 19.40 -7.67
CA GLY A 169 17.88 20.24 -7.68
C GLY A 169 18.86 19.83 -8.78
N HIS A 170 19.07 18.52 -8.97
CA HIS A 170 19.84 18.03 -10.13
C HIS A 170 19.16 18.42 -11.44
N ALA A 171 17.86 18.16 -11.59
CA ALA A 171 17.12 18.54 -12.80
C ALA A 171 17.18 20.03 -13.10
N VAL A 172 17.19 20.89 -12.08
CA VAL A 172 17.37 22.36 -12.17
C VAL A 172 18.77 22.72 -12.65
N GLY A 173 19.79 21.91 -12.38
CA GLY A 173 21.15 22.11 -12.85
C GLY A 173 22.24 22.17 -11.78
N PHE A 174 21.96 21.63 -10.60
CA PHE A 174 22.91 21.58 -9.50
C PHE A 174 23.65 20.25 -9.41
N TRP A 175 24.95 20.35 -9.15
CA TRP A 175 25.81 19.28 -8.71
C TRP A 175 25.81 19.23 -7.17
N HIS A 176 26.35 18.16 -6.60
CA HIS A 176 26.50 18.12 -5.15
C HIS A 176 27.44 19.21 -4.65
N GLU A 177 27.10 19.87 -3.56
CA GLU A 177 27.87 21.00 -3.01
C GLU A 177 29.31 20.58 -2.64
N HIS A 178 29.50 19.37 -2.08
CA HIS A 178 30.81 18.82 -1.72
C HIS A 178 31.70 18.49 -2.91
N THR A 179 31.22 18.48 -4.15
CA THR A 179 32.01 18.27 -5.36
C THR A 179 32.61 19.59 -5.89
N ARG A 180 32.33 20.70 -5.25
CA ARG A 180 32.91 22.01 -5.63
C ARG A 180 34.42 21.94 -5.68
N PRO A 181 35.07 22.53 -6.71
CA PRO A 181 36.53 22.58 -6.79
C PRO A 181 37.24 23.24 -5.59
N ASP A 182 36.55 24.15 -4.88
CA ASP A 182 37.07 24.85 -3.70
C ASP A 182 36.70 24.20 -2.35
N ARG A 183 35.98 23.04 -2.39
CA ARG A 183 35.43 22.34 -1.21
C ARG A 183 36.49 22.08 -0.13
N ASP A 184 37.76 21.78 -0.51
CA ASP A 184 38.81 21.45 0.44
C ASP A 184 39.17 22.59 1.40
N LYS A 185 38.64 23.81 1.15
CA LYS A 185 38.73 24.93 2.12
C LYS A 185 37.67 24.79 3.24
N TYR A 186 36.65 24.00 3.05
CA TYR A 186 35.43 23.95 3.88
C TYR A 186 35.21 22.63 4.53
N VAL A 187 35.51 21.51 3.86
CA VAL A 187 35.27 20.14 4.32
C VAL A 187 36.51 19.27 4.17
N ASP A 188 36.62 18.26 5.04
CA ASP A 188 37.61 17.18 4.99
C ASP A 188 36.92 15.88 4.55
N ILE A 189 37.53 15.11 3.63
CA ILE A 189 37.05 13.84 3.15
C ILE A 189 37.88 12.71 3.75
N PHE A 190 37.22 11.71 4.32
CA PHE A 190 37.84 10.55 4.97
C PHE A 190 37.76 9.31 4.08
N TYR A 191 38.54 9.24 3.01
CA TYR A 191 38.53 8.15 2.03
C TYR A 191 38.65 6.75 2.63
N LYS A 192 39.32 6.58 3.78
CA LYS A 192 39.44 5.32 4.49
C LYS A 192 38.10 4.81 5.03
N SER A 193 37.16 5.71 5.31
CA SER A 193 35.81 5.42 5.80
C SER A 193 34.82 5.11 4.67
N ILE A 194 35.14 5.43 3.42
CA ILE A 194 34.25 5.27 2.25
C ILE A 194 34.20 3.80 1.85
N GLN A 195 33.02 3.29 1.48
CA GLN A 195 32.80 1.96 0.93
C GLN A 195 33.67 1.72 -0.30
N HIS A 196 34.05 0.45 -0.52
CA HIS A 196 34.87 0.10 -1.67
C HIS A 196 34.19 0.50 -3.00
N ALA A 197 34.96 1.08 -3.91
CA ALA A 197 34.50 1.55 -5.22
C ALA A 197 33.45 2.69 -5.20
N GLN A 198 33.31 3.41 -4.06
CA GLN A 198 32.46 4.63 -3.96
C GLN A 198 33.28 5.91 -3.84
N ASP A 199 34.59 5.84 -3.89
CA ASP A 199 35.51 6.98 -3.72
C ASP A 199 35.28 8.09 -4.77
N TYR A 200 34.93 7.70 -6.01
CA TYR A 200 34.66 8.60 -7.12
C TYR A 200 33.50 9.57 -6.85
N ASN A 201 32.55 9.22 -5.96
CA ASN A 201 31.46 10.13 -5.57
C ASN A 201 31.95 11.35 -4.79
N PHE A 202 33.17 11.28 -4.27
CA PHE A 202 33.81 12.38 -3.55
C PHE A 202 34.82 13.12 -4.42
N ASP A 203 34.91 12.88 -5.72
CA ASP A 203 35.76 13.61 -6.61
C ASP A 203 35.28 15.06 -6.79
N LYS A 204 36.22 15.97 -6.98
CA LYS A 204 35.89 17.35 -7.30
C LYS A 204 35.47 17.50 -8.75
N SER A 205 34.39 18.18 -8.98
CA SER A 205 33.95 18.55 -10.32
C SER A 205 34.98 19.44 -11.01
N LYS A 206 35.07 19.30 -12.35
CA LYS A 206 35.98 20.15 -13.12
C LYS A 206 35.49 21.59 -13.20
N PRO A 207 36.39 22.59 -13.20
CA PRO A 207 36.00 24.00 -13.27
C PRO A 207 35.22 24.38 -14.55
N GLU A 208 35.25 23.59 -15.57
CA GLU A 208 34.49 23.79 -16.82
C GLU A 208 33.03 23.33 -16.72
N GLU A 209 32.69 22.48 -15.74
CA GLU A 209 31.39 21.83 -15.59
C GLU A 209 30.49 22.56 -14.59
N VAL A 210 31.05 23.24 -13.62
CA VAL A 210 30.32 23.82 -12.49
C VAL A 210 30.62 25.30 -12.25
N ASP A 211 29.60 26.06 -11.77
CA ASP A 211 29.60 27.50 -11.50
C ASP A 211 28.98 27.83 -10.12
N SER A 212 29.75 28.35 -9.13
CA SER A 212 29.20 28.84 -7.86
C SER A 212 28.43 30.16 -7.96
N LEU A 213 28.49 30.80 -9.11
CA LEU A 213 27.85 32.11 -9.35
C LEU A 213 28.25 33.17 -8.33
N GLY A 214 29.47 33.02 -7.73
CA GLY A 214 30.00 33.90 -6.70
C GLY A 214 29.44 33.68 -5.29
N GLU A 215 28.68 32.58 -5.05
CA GLU A 215 28.22 32.24 -3.72
C GLU A 215 29.29 31.49 -2.91
N THR A 216 29.27 31.69 -1.59
CA THR A 216 30.11 30.95 -0.64
C THR A 216 29.67 29.50 -0.55
N TYR A 217 30.53 28.63 -0.02
CA TYR A 217 30.19 27.21 0.24
C TYR A 217 29.03 27.14 1.21
N ASP A 218 28.05 26.32 0.89
CA ASP A 218 26.79 26.19 1.65
C ASP A 218 26.66 24.83 2.35
N TYR A 219 26.99 24.81 3.63
CA TYR A 219 26.84 23.62 4.46
C TYR A 219 25.37 23.16 4.62
N ALA A 220 24.42 24.09 4.53
CA ALA A 220 23.00 23.84 4.67
C ALA A 220 22.32 23.50 3.34
N SER A 221 23.07 23.48 2.22
CA SER A 221 22.50 23.15 0.90
C SER A 221 21.79 21.81 0.91
N ILE A 222 20.62 21.74 0.26
CA ILE A 222 19.91 20.48 0.02
C ILE A 222 20.76 19.52 -0.84
N MET A 223 21.72 20.04 -1.59
CA MET A 223 22.63 19.30 -2.46
C MET A 223 23.90 18.80 -1.75
N HIS A 224 24.04 19.05 -0.44
CA HIS A 224 25.20 18.60 0.32
C HIS A 224 25.03 17.14 0.80
N TYR A 225 26.09 16.34 0.77
CA TYR A 225 26.09 15.00 1.38
C TYR A 225 26.01 15.08 2.89
N ALA A 226 25.39 14.05 3.49
CA ALA A 226 25.46 13.82 4.94
C ALA A 226 26.84 13.30 5.34
N ARG A 227 27.16 13.44 6.62
CA ARG A 227 28.49 13.10 7.16
C ARG A 227 28.90 11.63 6.96
N ASP A 228 27.93 10.73 6.87
CA ASP A 228 28.07 9.27 6.75
C ASP A 228 27.73 8.73 5.36
N THR A 229 27.51 9.58 4.36
CA THR A 229 27.16 9.15 3.00
C THR A 229 28.24 8.22 2.46
N PHE A 230 27.84 7.03 1.99
CA PHE A 230 28.71 5.92 1.56
C PHE A 230 29.73 5.45 2.61
N ALA A 231 29.43 5.59 3.90
CA ALA A 231 30.29 5.08 4.96
C ALA A 231 30.29 3.54 5.01
N LYS A 232 31.43 2.93 5.33
CA LYS A 232 31.57 1.48 5.56
C LYS A 232 30.73 0.98 6.73
N ALA A 233 30.46 1.85 7.72
CA ALA A 233 29.61 1.58 8.87
C ALA A 233 28.92 2.87 9.35
N PRO A 234 27.72 2.81 9.96
CA PRO A 234 26.91 3.97 10.33
C PRO A 234 27.57 4.95 11.30
N TYR A 235 28.59 4.53 12.03
CA TYR A 235 29.32 5.39 12.99
C TYR A 235 30.57 6.05 12.39
N LEU A 236 30.86 5.84 11.10
CA LEU A 236 32.03 6.40 10.43
C LEU A 236 31.61 7.64 9.63
N ASP A 237 32.43 8.68 9.76
CA ASP A 237 32.31 9.86 8.93
C ASP A 237 33.09 9.71 7.63
N THR A 238 32.48 10.09 6.52
CA THR A 238 33.10 10.17 5.19
C THR A 238 33.43 11.61 4.80
N ILE A 239 32.65 12.56 5.34
CA ILE A 239 32.85 14.00 5.12
C ILE A 239 32.49 14.78 6.39
N LEU A 240 33.32 15.76 6.75
CA LEU A 240 33.05 16.65 7.88
C LEU A 240 33.43 18.08 7.55
N PRO A 241 32.70 19.09 8.06
CA PRO A 241 33.18 20.49 8.07
C PRO A 241 34.51 20.60 8.80
N LYS A 242 35.39 21.48 8.30
CA LYS A 242 36.73 21.67 8.89
C LYS A 242 36.69 22.12 10.34
N GLN A 243 37.74 21.77 11.10
CA GLN A 243 37.98 22.26 12.47
C GLN A 243 38.36 23.76 12.41
N GLY A 244 37.91 24.51 13.39
CA GLY A 244 38.24 25.94 13.50
C GLY A 244 37.04 26.89 13.42
N LEU A 245 35.85 26.37 13.19
CA LEU A 245 34.58 27.08 13.36
C LEU A 245 34.15 27.00 14.83
N PRO A 246 33.50 28.05 15.39
CA PRO A 246 33.00 28.07 16.79
C PRO A 246 32.10 26.87 17.11
N GLU A 247 31.25 26.51 16.12
CA GLU A 247 30.44 25.26 16.09
C GLU A 247 30.58 24.64 14.70
N ARG A 248 30.69 23.34 14.62
CA ARG A 248 30.65 22.61 13.33
C ARG A 248 29.23 22.63 12.77
N PRO A 249 28.99 23.22 11.58
CA PRO A 249 27.68 23.20 10.98
C PRO A 249 27.24 21.76 10.64
N GLU A 250 25.95 21.48 10.78
CA GLU A 250 25.31 20.27 10.30
C GLU A 250 25.30 20.24 8.76
N ILE A 251 25.53 19.08 8.18
CA ILE A 251 25.53 18.86 6.72
C ILE A 251 24.61 17.71 6.31
N GLY A 252 24.11 17.76 5.07
CA GLY A 252 23.30 16.68 4.49
C GLY A 252 21.82 16.72 4.85
N GLN A 253 21.30 17.91 5.19
CA GLN A 253 19.86 18.04 5.45
C GLN A 253 19.01 17.69 4.21
N ARG A 254 17.83 17.13 4.44
CA ARG A 254 16.81 16.80 3.43
C ARG A 254 15.44 17.32 3.86
N ILE A 255 15.40 18.62 4.25
CA ILE A 255 14.19 19.27 4.79
C ILE A 255 13.65 20.34 3.83
N LYS A 256 14.50 21.28 3.38
CA LYS A 256 14.10 22.41 2.53
C LYS A 256 15.29 23.01 1.79
N LEU A 257 15.01 23.85 0.80
CA LEU A 257 16.03 24.68 0.16
C LEU A 257 16.69 25.61 1.17
N SER A 258 18.00 25.72 1.09
CA SER A 258 18.76 26.74 1.84
C SER A 258 18.65 28.10 1.17
N GLU A 259 19.01 29.15 1.90
CA GLU A 259 19.16 30.49 1.32
C GLU A 259 20.23 30.53 0.20
N GLY A 260 21.27 29.69 0.30
CA GLY A 260 22.30 29.51 -0.72
C GLY A 260 21.74 28.89 -1.99
N ASP A 261 20.96 27.80 -1.87
CA ASP A 261 20.29 27.14 -2.99
C ASP A 261 19.39 28.12 -3.75
N ILE A 262 18.59 28.91 -3.01
CA ILE A 262 17.68 29.91 -3.57
C ILE A 262 18.47 31.00 -4.31
N ARG A 263 19.51 31.58 -3.69
CA ARG A 263 20.33 32.64 -4.32
C ARG A 263 21.05 32.13 -5.56
N GLN A 264 21.63 30.93 -5.52
CA GLN A 264 22.30 30.33 -6.67
C GLN A 264 21.30 30.07 -7.82
N THR A 265 20.13 29.56 -7.52
CA THR A 265 19.07 29.33 -8.53
C THR A 265 18.65 30.66 -9.17
N ASN A 266 18.37 31.66 -8.37
CA ASN A 266 17.96 32.97 -8.87
C ASN A 266 19.05 33.63 -9.74
N LYS A 267 20.33 33.41 -9.46
CA LYS A 267 21.44 33.85 -10.29
C LYS A 267 21.59 33.01 -11.56
N LEU A 268 21.44 31.68 -11.47
CA LEU A 268 21.57 30.75 -12.60
C LEU A 268 20.52 31.06 -13.68
N TYR A 269 19.29 31.28 -13.27
CA TYR A 269 18.15 31.55 -14.15
C TYR A 269 17.95 33.06 -14.40
N ARG A 270 18.76 33.91 -13.80
CA ARG A 270 18.67 35.40 -13.87
C ARG A 270 17.27 35.88 -13.50
N CYS A 271 16.77 35.35 -12.39
CA CYS A 271 15.45 35.72 -11.90
C CYS A 271 15.37 37.24 -11.65
N PRO A 272 14.21 37.86 -11.92
CA PRO A 272 14.01 39.28 -11.62
C PRO A 272 14.17 39.55 -10.13
N THR A 273 14.77 40.69 -9.80
CA THR A 273 14.97 41.15 -8.39
C THR A 273 13.69 41.70 -7.75
N CYS A 274 12.59 41.76 -8.50
CA CYS A 274 11.29 42.25 -8.08
C CYS A 274 10.18 41.35 -8.58
N GLY A 275 9.18 41.15 -7.72
CA GLY A 275 8.08 40.21 -7.92
C GLY A 275 8.42 38.79 -7.39
N ARG A 276 7.46 37.92 -7.33
CA ARG A 276 7.61 36.55 -6.83
C ARG A 276 6.55 35.61 -7.43
N THR A 277 6.67 34.34 -7.16
CA THR A 277 5.59 33.38 -7.35
C THR A 277 4.60 33.51 -6.17
N LEU A 278 3.31 33.45 -6.46
CA LEU A 278 2.20 33.66 -5.54
C LEU A 278 1.34 32.39 -5.59
N LEU A 279 1.27 31.74 -4.45
CA LEU A 279 0.53 30.47 -4.27
C LEU A 279 -0.69 30.66 -3.35
N GLU A 280 -0.89 31.85 -2.84
CA GLU A 280 -1.98 32.22 -1.95
C GLU A 280 -3.26 32.47 -2.77
N ASP A 281 -4.43 32.24 -2.16
CA ASP A 281 -5.74 32.39 -2.83
C ASP A 281 -6.07 33.85 -3.19
N TYR A 282 -5.46 34.79 -2.52
CA TYR A 282 -5.61 36.22 -2.80
C TYR A 282 -4.39 37.00 -2.31
N GLY A 283 -4.18 38.16 -2.85
CA GLY A 283 -3.09 39.00 -2.41
C GLY A 283 -2.95 40.29 -3.23
N GLU A 284 -1.96 41.09 -2.82
CA GLU A 284 -1.61 42.32 -3.50
C GLU A 284 -0.28 42.20 -4.23
N LEU A 285 -0.18 42.79 -5.41
CA LEU A 285 1.05 42.94 -6.14
C LEU A 285 1.68 44.30 -5.81
N SER A 286 2.87 44.26 -5.24
CA SER A 286 3.64 45.46 -4.88
C SER A 286 4.96 45.49 -5.62
N ALA A 287 5.39 46.69 -6.01
CA ALA A 287 6.68 46.90 -6.63
C ALA A 287 7.44 48.04 -5.93
N PRO A 288 8.71 47.87 -5.56
CA PRO A 288 9.53 48.95 -5.05
C PRO A 288 9.58 50.10 -6.05
N SER A 289 9.59 51.35 -5.56
CA SER A 289 9.56 52.54 -6.41
C SER A 289 10.72 52.65 -7.37
N GLN A 290 11.85 52.07 -7.04
CA GLN A 290 13.07 52.04 -7.89
C GLN A 290 13.14 50.86 -8.84
N ALA A 291 12.24 49.84 -8.72
CA ALA A 291 12.28 48.67 -9.54
C ALA A 291 11.89 49.00 -11.00
N THR A 292 12.68 48.48 -11.95
CA THR A 292 12.48 48.68 -13.37
C THR A 292 11.86 47.52 -14.12
N ASN A 293 11.94 46.29 -13.54
CA ASN A 293 11.38 45.06 -14.11
C ASN A 293 10.95 44.11 -13.01
N CYS A 294 9.66 44.02 -12.79
CA CYS A 294 9.08 43.09 -11.82
C CYS A 294 8.25 42.03 -12.53
N GLN A 295 8.27 40.80 -12.01
CA GLN A 295 7.50 39.69 -12.54
C GLN A 295 6.80 38.94 -11.40
N TRP A 296 5.50 38.77 -11.52
CA TRP A 296 4.70 37.95 -10.61
C TRP A 296 4.11 36.76 -11.38
N ARG A 297 4.08 35.63 -10.72
CA ARG A 297 3.49 34.39 -11.23
C ARG A 297 2.43 33.96 -10.23
N VAL A 298 1.16 34.09 -10.57
CA VAL A 298 0.08 33.55 -9.74
C VAL A 298 -0.20 32.14 -10.21
N VAL A 299 -0.23 31.21 -9.28
CA VAL A 299 -0.39 29.77 -9.56
C VAL A 299 -1.51 29.24 -8.67
N ALA A 300 -2.60 28.86 -9.29
CA ALA A 300 -3.77 28.25 -8.68
C ALA A 300 -3.80 26.73 -8.90
N ALA A 301 -4.72 26.01 -8.27
CA ALA A 301 -4.96 24.59 -8.51
C ALA A 301 -5.60 24.36 -9.90
N GLN A 302 -5.54 23.15 -10.41
CA GLN A 302 -6.15 22.79 -11.68
C GLN A 302 -7.69 22.88 -11.57
N GLY A 303 -8.32 23.53 -12.51
CA GLY A 303 -9.78 23.79 -12.46
C GLY A 303 -10.14 25.15 -11.86
N GLU A 304 -9.16 25.91 -11.32
CA GLU A 304 -9.35 27.27 -10.83
C GLU A 304 -8.95 28.31 -11.89
N ILE A 305 -9.37 29.53 -11.68
CA ILE A 305 -8.97 30.70 -12.47
C ILE A 305 -8.42 31.80 -11.56
N VAL A 306 -7.55 32.63 -12.12
CA VAL A 306 -6.99 33.79 -11.42
C VAL A 306 -7.67 35.05 -11.95
N LEU A 307 -8.31 35.79 -11.03
CA LEU A 307 -8.83 37.14 -11.31
C LEU A 307 -7.80 38.17 -10.88
N LEU A 308 -7.49 39.11 -11.74
CA LEU A 308 -6.57 40.22 -11.48
C LEU A 308 -7.29 41.56 -11.65
N ASN A 309 -7.33 42.34 -10.59
CA ASN A 309 -7.72 43.74 -10.65
C ASN A 309 -6.47 44.62 -10.62
N ILE A 310 -6.33 45.47 -11.60
CA ILE A 310 -5.18 46.35 -11.69
C ILE A 310 -5.63 47.77 -11.99
N THR A 311 -5.14 48.73 -11.19
CA THR A 311 -5.26 50.16 -11.43
C THR A 311 -3.85 50.72 -11.60
N THR A 312 -3.49 51.12 -12.78
CA THR A 312 -2.16 51.68 -13.06
C THR A 312 -2.21 53.23 -13.02
N ASN A 313 -1.25 53.82 -12.36
CA ASN A 313 -1.08 55.28 -12.31
C ASN A 313 0.07 55.72 -13.18
N PHE A 314 0.31 55.06 -14.32
CA PHE A 314 1.37 55.47 -15.24
C PHE A 314 1.01 56.80 -15.94
N LEU A 315 2.05 57.69 -16.01
CA LEU A 315 1.92 58.84 -16.87
C LEU A 315 1.63 58.38 -18.35
N PRO A 316 0.84 59.13 -19.10
CA PRO A 316 0.60 58.80 -20.48
C PRO A 316 1.93 58.58 -21.20
N SER A 317 2.04 57.45 -21.90
CA SER A 317 3.16 57.23 -22.79
C SER A 317 3.09 58.24 -23.95
N PRO A 318 4.20 58.79 -24.43
CA PRO A 318 4.21 59.68 -25.58
C PRO A 318 3.66 59.04 -26.85
N SER A 319 3.65 57.74 -26.92
CA SER A 319 3.07 56.95 -28.01
C SER A 319 1.83 56.19 -27.60
N SER A 320 0.71 56.33 -28.24
CA SER A 320 -0.53 55.63 -28.02
C SER A 320 -0.43 54.12 -28.32
N SER A 321 0.68 53.65 -28.90
CA SER A 321 0.85 52.29 -29.39
C SER A 321 1.64 51.36 -28.46
N CYS A 322 2.20 51.83 -27.36
CA CYS A 322 3.09 51.02 -26.50
C CYS A 322 4.26 50.33 -27.26
N ALA A 323 4.64 50.83 -28.43
CA ALA A 323 5.62 50.14 -29.27
C ALA A 323 7.07 50.61 -29.02
N GLY A 324 7.27 51.67 -28.21
CA GLY A 324 8.58 52.22 -27.99
C GLY A 324 9.35 51.45 -26.91
N GLU A 325 10.68 51.25 -27.09
CA GLU A 325 11.57 50.68 -26.09
C GLU A 325 11.63 51.46 -24.76
N ARG A 326 11.20 52.73 -24.79
CA ARG A 326 11.19 53.68 -23.65
C ARG A 326 9.82 53.73 -22.96
N ASP A 327 8.85 52.90 -23.34
CA ASP A 327 7.53 52.92 -22.75
C ASP A 327 7.48 52.16 -21.41
N ASN A 328 6.79 52.76 -20.44
CA ASN A 328 6.41 52.04 -19.22
C ASN A 328 5.17 51.19 -19.53
N PHE A 329 5.17 49.91 -19.17
CA PHE A 329 4.04 49.06 -19.44
C PHE A 329 3.87 47.96 -18.36
N VAL A 330 2.66 47.46 -18.27
CA VAL A 330 2.35 46.20 -17.58
C VAL A 330 1.77 45.26 -18.65
N ILE A 331 2.32 44.06 -18.73
CA ILE A 331 1.77 42.98 -19.56
C ILE A 331 1.14 41.93 -18.65
N VAL A 332 -0.09 41.56 -18.96
CA VAL A 332 -0.80 40.44 -18.34
C VAL A 332 -0.85 39.30 -19.36
N ARG A 333 -0.43 38.12 -18.97
CA ARG A 333 -0.37 36.93 -19.82
C ARG A 333 -1.09 35.75 -19.18
N ASP A 334 -1.77 34.99 -20.00
CA ASP A 334 -2.35 33.69 -19.61
C ASP A 334 -1.26 32.62 -19.64
N GLY A 335 -0.80 32.20 -18.46
CA GLY A 335 0.21 31.17 -18.31
C GLY A 335 1.34 31.55 -17.34
N TYR A 336 2.57 31.10 -17.60
CA TYR A 336 3.62 31.00 -16.58
C TYR A 336 4.93 31.72 -16.94
N TYR A 337 5.09 32.27 -18.15
CA TYR A 337 6.36 32.91 -18.57
C TYR A 337 6.16 33.99 -19.62
N THR A 338 7.25 34.64 -20.00
CA THR A 338 7.24 35.77 -20.95
C THR A 338 6.78 35.42 -22.37
N GLY A 339 6.77 34.15 -22.75
CA GLY A 339 6.24 33.66 -24.05
C GLY A 339 4.79 33.24 -24.02
N SER A 340 4.13 33.25 -22.85
CA SER A 340 2.70 32.89 -22.73
C SER A 340 1.82 33.92 -23.48
N PRO A 341 0.61 33.54 -23.96
CA PRO A 341 -0.29 34.42 -24.67
C PRO A 341 -0.57 35.73 -23.91
N ILE A 342 -0.59 36.85 -24.60
CA ILE A 342 -0.88 38.14 -23.99
C ILE A 342 -2.38 38.31 -23.85
N ILE A 343 -2.87 38.54 -22.63
CA ILE A 343 -4.26 38.97 -22.39
C ILE A 343 -4.36 40.46 -22.68
N ASP A 344 -3.46 41.28 -22.10
CA ASP A 344 -3.44 42.72 -22.33
C ASP A 344 -2.04 43.32 -22.09
N LYS A 345 -1.78 44.44 -22.72
CA LYS A 345 -0.63 45.29 -22.51
C LYS A 345 -1.04 46.72 -22.16
N ILE A 346 -0.86 47.12 -20.91
CA ILE A 346 -1.31 48.38 -20.34
C ILE A 346 -0.19 49.41 -20.43
N CYS A 347 -0.42 50.54 -21.11
CA CYS A 347 0.57 51.65 -21.23
C CYS A 347 -0.13 52.99 -21.01
N GLY A 348 -0.01 53.50 -19.80
CA GLY A 348 -0.59 54.80 -19.43
C GLY A 348 -2.09 54.77 -19.13
N GLY A 349 -2.54 55.85 -18.50
CA GLY A 349 -3.92 56.07 -18.08
C GLY A 349 -4.31 55.38 -16.78
N ALA A 350 -4.91 56.13 -15.87
CA ALA A 350 -5.51 55.59 -14.64
C ALA A 350 -6.89 54.97 -14.95
N ARG A 351 -6.91 53.67 -15.24
CA ARG A 351 -8.19 52.92 -15.34
C ARG A 351 -8.06 51.61 -14.58
N ALA A 352 -9.07 51.35 -13.76
CA ALA A 352 -9.22 50.03 -13.17
C ALA A 352 -9.65 49.04 -14.28
N ARG A 353 -8.95 47.91 -14.32
CA ARG A 353 -9.24 46.82 -15.28
C ARG A 353 -9.22 45.48 -14.51
N THR A 354 -10.15 44.61 -14.87
CA THR A 354 -10.22 43.24 -14.35
C THR A 354 -9.92 42.26 -15.47
N TYR A 355 -9.04 41.31 -15.19
CA TYR A 355 -8.65 40.24 -16.10
C TYR A 355 -8.94 38.89 -15.44
N ALA A 356 -9.26 37.90 -16.23
CA ALA A 356 -9.35 36.50 -15.80
C ALA A 356 -8.37 35.67 -16.62
N SER A 357 -7.70 34.71 -15.99
CA SER A 357 -6.91 33.71 -16.70
C SER A 357 -7.81 32.68 -17.39
N TYR A 358 -7.34 32.07 -18.45
CA TYR A 358 -7.98 30.92 -19.08
C TYR A 358 -7.62 29.61 -18.40
N GLY A 359 -6.38 29.52 -17.93
CA GLY A 359 -5.88 28.40 -17.15
C GLY A 359 -5.72 28.76 -15.68
N ASN A 360 -5.06 27.89 -14.93
CA ASN A 360 -4.78 28.08 -13.51
C ASN A 360 -3.53 28.93 -13.21
N ARG A 361 -2.99 29.64 -14.21
CA ARG A 361 -1.77 30.43 -14.05
C ARG A 361 -1.86 31.78 -14.74
N LEU A 362 -1.42 32.82 -14.07
CA LEU A 362 -1.34 34.16 -14.61
C LEU A 362 0.07 34.74 -14.42
N PHE A 363 0.63 35.28 -15.50
CA PHE A 363 1.93 35.91 -15.49
C PHE A 363 1.78 37.41 -15.71
N ILE A 364 2.31 38.22 -14.76
CA ILE A 364 2.26 39.68 -14.81
C ILE A 364 3.70 40.22 -14.86
N GLN A 365 3.99 41.05 -15.85
CA GLN A 365 5.28 41.71 -15.96
C GLN A 365 5.09 43.23 -16.01
N MET A 366 5.75 43.92 -15.10
CA MET A 366 5.89 45.37 -15.15
C MET A 366 7.29 45.73 -15.70
N LYS A 367 7.34 46.58 -16.67
CA LYS A 367 8.60 47.21 -17.13
C LYS A 367 8.48 48.73 -16.99
N LYS A 368 9.49 49.33 -16.40
CA LYS A 368 9.59 50.78 -16.20
C LYS A 368 10.95 51.27 -16.61
N HIS A 369 11.01 52.46 -17.27
CA HIS A 369 12.26 53.09 -17.66
C HIS A 369 13.04 53.56 -16.40
N PRO A 370 14.38 53.42 -16.38
CA PRO A 370 15.20 53.96 -15.29
C PRO A 370 14.97 55.47 -15.10
N GLY A 371 14.85 55.93 -13.87
CA GLY A 371 14.61 57.32 -13.52
C GLY A 371 13.14 57.77 -13.44
N VAL A 372 12.21 56.93 -13.81
CA VAL A 372 10.77 57.17 -13.63
C VAL A 372 10.32 56.74 -12.24
N VAL A 373 10.10 57.68 -11.36
CA VAL A 373 9.58 57.44 -9.98
C VAL A 373 8.05 57.57 -10.00
N VAL A 374 7.36 56.56 -10.48
CA VAL A 374 5.89 56.52 -10.41
C VAL A 374 5.48 55.27 -9.64
N PRO A 375 4.54 55.38 -8.69
CA PRO A 375 4.00 54.20 -8.04
C PRO A 375 3.43 53.20 -9.06
N PHE A 376 3.62 51.91 -8.83
CA PHE A 376 3.08 50.86 -9.71
C PHE A 376 1.53 50.91 -9.85
N GLY A 377 0.87 51.62 -8.97
CA GLY A 377 -0.55 51.66 -8.81
C GLY A 377 -0.97 50.58 -7.80
N PHE A 378 -2.25 50.22 -7.81
CA PHE A 378 -2.81 49.16 -6.98
C PHE A 378 -3.14 47.98 -7.88
N ALA A 379 -2.69 46.79 -7.50
CA ALA A 379 -3.09 45.55 -8.14
C ALA A 379 -3.35 44.48 -7.06
N ASN A 380 -4.47 43.81 -7.15
CA ASN A 380 -4.77 42.66 -6.34
C ASN A 380 -5.26 41.51 -7.21
N TYR A 381 -5.06 40.31 -6.72
CA TYR A 381 -5.57 39.10 -7.36
C TYR A 381 -6.39 38.26 -6.38
N ALA A 382 -7.27 37.45 -6.94
CA ALA A 382 -7.99 36.40 -6.24
C ALA A 382 -8.05 35.15 -7.09
N VAL A 383 -7.86 34.00 -6.46
CA VAL A 383 -8.12 32.70 -7.08
C VAL A 383 -9.58 32.36 -6.84
N VAL A 384 -10.26 31.93 -7.90
CA VAL A 384 -11.66 31.55 -7.85
C VAL A 384 -11.77 30.09 -8.24
N CYS A 385 -12.32 29.29 -7.32
CA CYS A 385 -12.62 27.88 -7.58
C CYS A 385 -13.94 27.72 -8.33
N GLY A 386 -13.95 26.75 -9.22
CA GLY A 386 -15.13 26.43 -10.01
C GLY A 386 -15.23 27.23 -11.31
N ARG A 387 -15.66 26.55 -12.36
CA ARG A 387 -15.90 27.12 -13.68
C ARG A 387 -16.64 26.14 -14.59
N SER A 388 -17.13 26.62 -15.73
CA SER A 388 -17.55 25.75 -16.83
C SER A 388 -16.33 25.29 -17.63
N ILE A 389 -16.25 23.99 -17.90
CA ILE A 389 -15.17 23.33 -18.64
C ILE A 389 -15.80 22.57 -19.81
N ILE A 390 -15.40 22.92 -21.04
CA ILE A 390 -15.80 22.20 -22.25
C ILE A 390 -14.52 21.58 -22.83
N ALA A 391 -14.34 20.30 -22.58
CA ALA A 391 -13.13 19.58 -22.99
C ALA A 391 -13.39 18.08 -23.02
N ASP A 392 -12.60 17.34 -23.81
CA ASP A 392 -12.66 15.87 -23.87
C ASP A 392 -12.09 15.22 -22.61
N GLU A 393 -11.12 15.87 -21.97
CA GLU A 393 -10.42 15.43 -20.76
C GLU A 393 -9.89 16.62 -19.97
N GLY A 394 -9.62 16.43 -18.70
CA GLY A 394 -8.98 17.44 -17.85
C GLY A 394 -8.81 16.99 -16.41
N VAL A 395 -8.07 17.78 -15.65
CA VAL A 395 -7.80 17.54 -14.23
C VAL A 395 -8.45 18.64 -13.40
N ILE A 396 -9.09 18.25 -12.30
CA ILE A 396 -9.64 19.14 -11.28
C ILE A 396 -9.00 18.82 -9.95
N GLU A 397 -8.57 19.87 -9.26
CA GLU A 397 -7.95 19.82 -7.93
C GLU A 397 -8.80 20.64 -6.96
N SER A 398 -8.76 20.25 -5.67
CA SER A 398 -9.30 21.09 -4.61
C SER A 398 -8.51 22.40 -4.51
N PRO A 399 -9.12 23.50 -4.01
CA PRO A 399 -8.40 24.74 -3.77
C PRO A 399 -7.09 24.54 -3.03
N ARG A 400 -6.02 25.20 -3.47
CA ARG A 400 -4.66 25.14 -2.91
C ARG A 400 -3.94 23.80 -3.03
N PHE A 401 -4.55 22.79 -3.62
CA PHE A 401 -3.89 21.49 -3.79
C PHE A 401 -2.45 21.65 -4.36
N PRO A 402 -1.46 20.98 -3.84
CA PRO A 402 -1.45 19.86 -2.89
C PRO A 402 -1.37 20.24 -1.40
N GLU A 403 -1.54 21.50 -1.04
CA GLU A 403 -1.68 21.93 0.35
C GLU A 403 -3.13 21.71 0.83
N TYR A 404 -3.40 21.99 2.11
CA TYR A 404 -4.75 21.86 2.66
C TYR A 404 -5.70 22.87 2.00
N TYR A 405 -6.89 22.41 1.65
CA TYR A 405 -7.92 23.28 1.05
C TYR A 405 -8.34 24.40 2.01
N SER A 406 -8.91 25.47 1.44
CA SER A 406 -9.38 26.62 2.22
C SER A 406 -10.67 26.27 2.97
N SER A 407 -10.85 26.84 4.19
CA SER A 407 -12.15 26.84 4.88
C SER A 407 -13.21 27.63 4.10
N ASP A 408 -14.47 27.33 4.36
CA ASP A 408 -15.65 27.99 3.78
C ASP A 408 -15.65 28.01 2.23
N ALA A 409 -15.02 27.01 1.61
CA ALA A 409 -15.01 26.86 0.16
C ALA A 409 -16.38 26.41 -0.37
N ASN A 410 -16.78 26.95 -1.51
CA ASN A 410 -17.97 26.53 -2.23
C ASN A 410 -17.69 26.62 -3.73
N CYS A 411 -17.15 25.54 -4.26
CA CYS A 411 -16.66 25.44 -5.62
C CYS A 411 -17.62 24.64 -6.49
N MET A 412 -17.85 25.08 -7.72
CA MET A 412 -18.69 24.35 -8.67
C MET A 412 -17.99 24.28 -10.03
N TRP A 413 -17.80 23.08 -10.54
CA TRP A 413 -17.26 22.83 -11.88
C TRP A 413 -18.36 22.19 -12.74
N ALA A 414 -18.73 22.86 -13.83
CA ALA A 414 -19.67 22.33 -14.81
C ALA A 414 -18.86 21.75 -16.00
N ILE A 415 -18.76 20.46 -16.06
CA ILE A 415 -18.01 19.73 -17.09
C ILE A 415 -18.96 19.37 -18.23
N THR A 416 -18.56 19.63 -19.47
CA THR A 416 -19.31 19.25 -20.67
C THR A 416 -18.35 18.59 -21.66
N VAL A 417 -18.69 17.38 -22.08
CA VAL A 417 -18.03 16.64 -23.16
C VAL A 417 -18.88 16.65 -24.42
N PRO A 418 -18.37 16.25 -25.59
CA PRO A 418 -19.17 16.22 -26.83
C PRO A 418 -20.46 15.39 -26.70
N VAL A 419 -21.48 15.79 -27.43
CA VAL A 419 -22.75 15.05 -27.45
C VAL A 419 -22.53 13.63 -27.94
N GLY A 420 -23.15 12.66 -27.30
CA GLY A 420 -22.99 11.23 -27.58
C GLY A 420 -21.97 10.54 -26.65
N PHE A 421 -21.26 11.31 -25.85
CA PHE A 421 -20.35 10.80 -24.81
C PHE A 421 -20.90 11.09 -23.43
N ARG A 422 -20.42 10.36 -22.44
CA ARG A 422 -20.66 10.58 -21.00
C ARG A 422 -19.43 11.21 -20.37
N VAL A 423 -19.58 11.79 -19.18
CA VAL A 423 -18.45 12.25 -18.37
C VAL A 423 -18.12 11.16 -17.37
N ALA A 424 -16.89 10.69 -17.38
CA ALA A 424 -16.36 9.75 -16.37
C ALA A 424 -15.24 10.41 -15.57
N VAL A 425 -15.15 10.07 -14.29
CA VAL A 425 -14.18 10.61 -13.33
C VAL A 425 -13.30 9.50 -12.78
N LYS A 426 -12.00 9.77 -12.70
CA LYS A 426 -11.01 8.88 -12.08
C LYS A 426 -10.21 9.65 -11.03
N PHE A 427 -10.23 9.20 -9.79
CA PHE A 427 -9.46 9.81 -8.73
C PHE A 427 -7.98 9.42 -8.80
N HIS A 428 -7.13 10.43 -8.56
CA HIS A 428 -5.70 10.25 -8.33
C HIS A 428 -5.35 10.41 -6.86
N PHE A 429 -6.09 11.26 -6.15
CA PHE A 429 -5.93 11.50 -4.72
C PHE A 429 -7.25 11.98 -4.13
N PHE A 430 -7.58 11.50 -2.90
CA PHE A 430 -8.75 11.97 -2.18
C PHE A 430 -8.53 11.89 -0.67
N HIS A 431 -8.64 13.03 0.01
CA HIS A 431 -8.60 13.12 1.46
C HIS A 431 -9.33 14.38 1.89
N VAL A 432 -10.59 14.24 2.23
CA VAL A 432 -11.51 15.29 2.70
C VAL A 432 -11.89 14.96 4.13
N GLU A 433 -12.40 15.92 4.92
CA GLU A 433 -12.81 15.66 6.29
C GLU A 433 -13.79 14.46 6.35
N GLN A 434 -13.57 13.56 7.29
CA GLN A 434 -14.35 12.33 7.41
C GLN A 434 -15.61 12.55 8.24
N HIS A 435 -16.75 12.15 7.71
CA HIS A 435 -18.02 12.07 8.44
C HIS A 435 -18.91 10.99 7.84
N LYS A 436 -19.62 10.23 8.67
CA LYS A 436 -20.46 9.11 8.20
C LYS A 436 -21.53 9.51 7.16
N ASP A 437 -22.07 10.73 7.23
CA ASP A 437 -23.12 11.25 6.34
C ASP A 437 -22.59 12.41 5.46
N CYS A 438 -21.28 12.67 5.45
CA CYS A 438 -20.63 13.75 4.69
C CYS A 438 -21.34 15.12 4.85
N ILE A 439 -21.69 15.51 6.09
CA ILE A 439 -22.44 16.77 6.35
C ILE A 439 -21.55 18.00 6.44
N TYR A 440 -20.25 17.82 6.74
CA TYR A 440 -19.26 18.89 6.84
C TYR A 440 -18.60 19.12 5.48
N ASP A 441 -17.33 18.80 5.35
CA ASP A 441 -16.64 18.91 4.06
C ASP A 441 -17.02 17.76 3.13
N ARG A 442 -17.29 18.06 1.85
CA ARG A 442 -17.76 17.03 0.91
C ARG A 442 -17.57 17.42 -0.54
N LEU A 443 -17.42 16.41 -1.37
CA LEU A 443 -17.39 16.50 -2.82
C LEU A 443 -18.63 15.78 -3.37
N GLU A 444 -19.42 16.48 -4.18
CA GLU A 444 -20.70 15.99 -4.72
C GLU A 444 -20.65 16.01 -6.24
N PHE A 445 -21.13 14.94 -6.87
CA PHE A 445 -21.25 14.78 -8.30
C PHE A 445 -22.71 14.70 -8.71
N TYR A 446 -23.10 15.47 -9.71
CA TYR A 446 -24.48 15.55 -10.20
C TYR A 446 -24.53 15.34 -11.70
N GLU A 447 -25.54 14.63 -12.20
CA GLU A 447 -25.81 14.52 -13.61
C GLU A 447 -26.39 15.83 -14.17
N GLY A 448 -25.82 16.35 -15.26
CA GLY A 448 -26.20 17.65 -15.84
C GLY A 448 -25.56 18.84 -15.12
N HIS A 449 -26.24 19.98 -15.10
CA HIS A 449 -25.69 21.24 -14.54
C HIS A 449 -26.41 21.76 -13.30
N VAL A 450 -27.32 21.01 -12.71
CA VAL A 450 -28.13 21.47 -11.58
C VAL A 450 -27.92 20.54 -10.39
N ALA A 451 -27.45 21.13 -9.28
CA ALA A 451 -27.28 20.43 -8.01
C ALA A 451 -28.63 20.20 -7.31
N THR A 452 -29.30 19.12 -7.64
CA THR A 452 -30.54 18.68 -6.98
C THR A 452 -30.38 17.24 -6.53
N GLU A 453 -30.95 16.86 -5.39
CA GLU A 453 -30.83 15.49 -4.84
C GLU A 453 -31.28 14.40 -5.85
N GLY A 454 -32.27 14.67 -6.69
CA GLY A 454 -32.72 13.73 -7.74
C GLY A 454 -31.73 13.53 -8.89
N ARG A 455 -30.62 14.28 -8.93
CA ARG A 455 -29.55 14.19 -9.93
C ARG A 455 -28.17 13.90 -9.28
N LEU A 456 -28.14 13.67 -7.98
CA LEU A 456 -26.91 13.31 -7.26
C LEU A 456 -26.46 11.92 -7.70
N LEU A 457 -25.27 11.85 -8.28
CA LEU A 457 -24.62 10.59 -8.65
C LEU A 457 -23.88 10.04 -7.43
N GLU A 458 -23.10 10.91 -6.74
CA GLU A 458 -22.33 10.50 -5.57
C GLU A 458 -21.97 11.68 -4.67
N ARG A 459 -21.83 11.40 -3.36
CA ARG A 459 -21.34 12.32 -2.33
C ARG A 459 -20.21 11.66 -1.57
N LEU A 460 -19.03 12.27 -1.55
CA LEU A 460 -17.80 11.73 -1.02
C LEU A 460 -17.22 12.61 0.10
N CYS A 461 -16.67 11.97 1.14
CA CYS A 461 -15.83 12.56 2.18
C CYS A 461 -14.89 11.47 2.74
N GLY A 462 -13.97 11.83 3.65
CA GLY A 462 -12.98 10.88 4.16
C GLY A 462 -11.88 10.59 3.16
N THR A 463 -11.49 9.32 3.04
CA THR A 463 -10.43 8.85 2.15
C THR A 463 -10.90 7.81 1.11
N HIS A 464 -12.13 7.33 1.25
CA HIS A 464 -12.72 6.38 0.31
C HIS A 464 -13.28 7.07 -0.93
N VAL A 465 -13.05 6.46 -2.07
CA VAL A 465 -13.59 6.87 -3.36
C VAL A 465 -14.18 5.67 -4.09
N SER A 466 -15.23 5.88 -4.85
CA SER A 466 -15.75 4.87 -5.77
C SER A 466 -14.77 4.62 -6.92
N GLU A 467 -14.71 3.40 -7.42
CA GLU A 467 -13.79 3.04 -8.52
C GLU A 467 -14.05 3.87 -9.78
N SER A 468 -15.29 4.22 -10.06
CA SER A 468 -15.66 5.10 -11.15
C SER A 468 -16.96 5.84 -10.87
N ILE A 469 -16.96 7.15 -11.16
CA ILE A 469 -18.16 7.99 -11.16
C ILE A 469 -18.39 8.45 -12.60
N GLN A 470 -19.56 8.20 -13.15
CA GLN A 470 -19.88 8.61 -14.52
C GLN A 470 -21.33 9.06 -14.63
N THR A 471 -21.62 9.92 -15.61
CA THR A 471 -22.99 10.28 -15.95
C THR A 471 -23.70 9.09 -16.60
N GLU A 472 -24.99 8.94 -16.32
CA GLU A 472 -25.77 7.83 -16.88
C GLU A 472 -26.23 8.12 -18.32
N ARG A 473 -26.67 9.34 -18.61
CA ARG A 473 -27.32 9.72 -19.86
C ARG A 473 -26.84 11.02 -20.46
N GLU A 474 -26.42 11.98 -19.63
CA GLU A 474 -26.06 13.33 -20.08
C GLU A 474 -24.55 13.44 -20.36
N ASN A 475 -24.20 14.28 -21.35
CA ASN A 475 -22.80 14.63 -21.65
C ASN A 475 -22.27 15.73 -20.73
N GLN A 476 -22.90 15.94 -19.58
CA GLN A 476 -22.62 17.02 -18.64
C GLN A 476 -22.65 16.50 -17.20
N MET A 477 -21.69 16.97 -16.42
CA MET A 477 -21.57 16.68 -15.00
C MET A 477 -21.30 17.96 -14.22
N LEU A 478 -22.03 18.18 -13.13
CA LEU A 478 -21.72 19.23 -12.18
C LEU A 478 -21.01 18.62 -10.97
N VAL A 479 -19.83 19.12 -10.66
CA VAL A 479 -19.05 18.75 -9.47
C VAL A 479 -19.11 19.91 -8.49
N LYS A 480 -19.45 19.65 -7.24
CA LYS A 480 -19.54 20.64 -6.19
C LYS A 480 -18.69 20.23 -4.99
N PHE A 481 -17.79 21.09 -4.56
CA PHE A 481 -17.02 20.95 -3.34
C PHE A 481 -17.45 21.99 -2.32
N VAL A 482 -17.71 21.56 -1.09
CA VAL A 482 -18.07 22.43 0.03
C VAL A 482 -17.16 22.09 1.20
N SER A 483 -16.58 23.10 1.84
CA SER A 483 -15.90 22.97 3.12
C SER A 483 -16.50 23.95 4.14
N ASP A 484 -16.45 23.55 5.42
CA ASP A 484 -16.88 24.41 6.52
C ASP A 484 -15.71 25.27 7.07
N SER A 485 -15.88 25.87 8.25
CA SER A 485 -14.86 26.75 8.87
C SER A 485 -13.79 25.99 9.65
N SER A 486 -13.91 24.67 9.79
CA SER A 486 -13.02 23.83 10.61
C SER A 486 -12.29 22.75 9.78
N VAL A 487 -11.41 22.02 10.35
CA VAL A 487 -10.72 20.78 9.93
C VAL A 487 -10.42 20.62 8.43
N GLN A 488 -9.50 21.41 7.87
CA GLN A 488 -9.06 21.24 6.48
C GLN A 488 -8.15 20.00 6.32
N LYS A 489 -8.24 19.35 5.16
CA LYS A 489 -7.44 18.19 4.74
C LYS A 489 -6.69 18.50 3.44
N PRO A 490 -5.81 17.58 2.94
CA PRO A 490 -5.09 17.78 1.68
C PRO A 490 -5.98 17.90 0.44
N GLY A 491 -7.26 17.50 0.50
CA GLY A 491 -8.21 17.68 -0.57
C GLY A 491 -8.25 16.54 -1.59
N PHE A 492 -8.39 16.89 -2.86
CA PHE A 492 -8.55 15.90 -3.91
C PHE A 492 -7.89 16.34 -5.24
N GLN A 493 -7.58 15.33 -6.04
CA GLN A 493 -7.23 15.47 -7.45
C GLN A 493 -7.91 14.34 -8.23
N PHE A 494 -8.70 14.69 -9.23
CA PHE A 494 -9.30 13.74 -10.16
C PHE A 494 -9.14 14.20 -11.60
N GLU A 495 -9.14 13.23 -12.49
CA GLU A 495 -9.20 13.40 -13.94
C GLU A 495 -10.62 13.12 -14.43
N PHE A 496 -11.14 13.95 -15.33
CA PHE A 496 -12.36 13.63 -16.05
C PHE A 496 -12.04 13.38 -17.52
N VAL A 497 -12.77 12.44 -18.11
CA VAL A 497 -12.64 12.09 -19.53
C VAL A 497 -14.02 11.89 -20.14
N LYS A 498 -14.11 12.10 -21.46
CA LYS A 498 -15.27 11.66 -22.22
C LYS A 498 -15.29 10.14 -22.28
N GLU A 499 -16.40 9.56 -21.98
CA GLU A 499 -16.61 8.13 -21.93
C GLU A 499 -17.62 7.68 -22.99
N PHE A 500 -17.33 6.58 -23.64
CA PHE A 500 -18.19 5.93 -24.60
C PHE A 500 -18.07 4.42 -24.45
N ASP A 501 -19.16 3.73 -24.33
CA ASP A 501 -19.16 2.28 -24.19
C ASP A 501 -19.06 1.60 -25.57
N GLU A 502 -17.82 1.36 -26.01
CA GLU A 502 -17.55 0.70 -27.28
C GLU A 502 -18.07 -0.73 -27.30
N CYS A 503 -18.08 -1.39 -26.13
CA CYS A 503 -18.55 -2.77 -26.03
C CYS A 503 -20.08 -2.88 -26.21
N ALA A 504 -20.84 -2.03 -25.52
CA ALA A 504 -22.29 -1.99 -25.67
C ALA A 504 -22.76 -1.51 -27.04
N SER A 505 -21.99 -0.59 -27.66
CA SER A 505 -22.28 -0.06 -29.00
C SER A 505 -21.85 -0.98 -30.13
N GLY A 506 -21.05 -2.01 -29.86
CA GLY A 506 -20.49 -2.91 -30.87
C GLY A 506 -19.46 -2.26 -31.80
N THR A 507 -18.84 -1.16 -31.37
CA THR A 507 -17.82 -0.42 -32.14
C THR A 507 -16.39 -0.81 -31.81
N HIS A 508 -16.22 -2.01 -31.23
CA HIS A 508 -14.92 -2.57 -30.87
C HIS A 508 -14.44 -3.62 -31.89
N ASP A 509 -13.14 -3.87 -31.93
CA ASP A 509 -12.50 -4.86 -32.81
C ASP A 509 -12.05 -6.13 -32.07
N CYS A 510 -12.59 -6.42 -30.87
CA CYS A 510 -12.22 -7.58 -30.10
C CYS A 510 -12.72 -8.87 -30.77
N GLU A 511 -11.84 -9.86 -30.94
CA GLU A 511 -12.18 -11.17 -31.51
C GLU A 511 -13.04 -12.01 -30.56
N HIS A 512 -12.78 -11.91 -29.22
CA HIS A 512 -13.55 -12.64 -28.22
C HIS A 512 -14.38 -11.68 -27.36
N ARG A 513 -13.89 -11.28 -26.20
CA ARG A 513 -14.62 -10.48 -25.23
C ARG A 513 -14.14 -9.03 -25.23
N CYS A 514 -15.06 -8.11 -25.30
CA CYS A 514 -14.81 -6.69 -25.06
C CYS A 514 -15.07 -6.34 -23.59
N VAL A 515 -14.18 -5.60 -22.98
CA VAL A 515 -14.31 -5.04 -21.63
C VAL A 515 -14.17 -3.54 -21.71
N ASN A 516 -15.25 -2.81 -21.43
CA ASN A 516 -15.24 -1.37 -21.40
C ASN A 516 -14.44 -0.86 -20.20
N GLN A 517 -13.62 0.16 -20.45
CA GLN A 517 -12.84 0.86 -19.42
C GLN A 517 -12.96 2.36 -19.68
N ILE A 518 -12.85 3.17 -18.65
CA ILE A 518 -12.95 4.63 -18.77
C ILE A 518 -11.99 5.14 -19.86
N GLY A 519 -12.57 5.73 -20.93
CA GLY A 519 -11.87 6.32 -22.07
C GLY A 519 -11.29 5.34 -23.09
N ARG A 520 -11.53 4.03 -22.96
CA ARG A 520 -11.08 3.00 -23.90
C ARG A 520 -11.77 1.65 -23.63
N TYR A 521 -11.65 0.74 -24.57
CA TYR A 521 -11.95 -0.66 -24.30
C TYR A 521 -10.68 -1.52 -24.28
N THR A 522 -10.76 -2.68 -23.70
CA THR A 522 -9.74 -3.73 -23.79
C THR A 522 -10.37 -5.02 -24.26
N CYS A 523 -9.59 -5.80 -25.03
CA CYS A 523 -10.04 -7.12 -25.46
C CYS A 523 -9.48 -8.19 -24.52
N GLU A 524 -10.33 -9.13 -24.19
CA GLU A 524 -9.95 -10.33 -23.44
C GLU A 524 -10.20 -11.56 -24.31
N CYS A 525 -9.28 -12.50 -24.24
CA CYS A 525 -9.46 -13.77 -24.92
C CYS A 525 -10.21 -14.76 -24.04
N MET A 526 -11.01 -15.62 -24.67
CA MET A 526 -11.56 -16.78 -24.00
C MET A 526 -10.44 -17.69 -23.49
N ILE A 527 -10.77 -18.47 -22.49
CA ILE A 527 -9.82 -19.38 -21.86
C ILE A 527 -9.19 -20.32 -22.88
N GLY A 528 -7.88 -20.54 -22.81
CA GLY A 528 -7.12 -21.31 -23.79
C GLY A 528 -6.62 -20.50 -24.99
N TYR A 529 -6.82 -19.18 -24.96
CA TYR A 529 -6.30 -18.25 -25.96
C TYR A 529 -5.53 -17.13 -25.27
N SER A 530 -4.47 -16.65 -25.85
CA SER A 530 -3.73 -15.45 -25.44
C SER A 530 -3.98 -14.31 -26.40
N LEU A 531 -4.00 -13.10 -25.86
CA LEU A 531 -4.13 -11.90 -26.66
C LEU A 531 -2.83 -11.65 -27.42
N ARG A 532 -2.92 -11.50 -28.75
CA ARG A 532 -1.79 -11.16 -29.59
C ARG A 532 -1.28 -9.75 -29.31
N SER A 533 -0.09 -9.45 -29.80
CA SER A 533 0.55 -8.14 -29.67
C SER A 533 -0.25 -6.98 -30.30
N ASP A 534 -1.26 -7.27 -31.13
CA ASP A 534 -2.19 -6.27 -31.67
C ASP A 534 -3.22 -5.79 -30.64
N GLY A 535 -3.34 -6.48 -29.51
CA GLY A 535 -4.28 -6.16 -28.43
C GLY A 535 -5.75 -6.43 -28.77
N LYS A 536 -6.07 -7.19 -29.83
CA LYS A 536 -7.43 -7.39 -30.35
C LYS A 536 -7.74 -8.83 -30.72
N THR A 537 -6.79 -9.55 -31.32
CA THR A 537 -6.96 -10.93 -31.79
C THR A 537 -6.37 -11.92 -30.81
N CYS A 538 -6.91 -13.14 -30.81
CA CYS A 538 -6.58 -14.19 -29.86
C CYS A 538 -5.93 -15.38 -30.56
N GLU A 539 -4.86 -15.93 -30.03
CA GLU A 539 -4.22 -17.13 -30.51
C GLU A 539 -4.33 -18.27 -29.50
N PRO A 540 -4.58 -19.48 -29.96
CA PRO A 540 -4.62 -20.62 -29.03
C PRO A 540 -3.25 -20.82 -28.38
N THR A 541 -3.23 -20.89 -27.05
CA THR A 541 -2.01 -21.07 -26.26
C THR A 541 -2.24 -22.02 -25.12
N CYS A 542 -1.18 -22.76 -24.81
CA CYS A 542 -1.08 -23.64 -23.68
C CYS A 542 -0.20 -22.99 -22.61
N GLY A 543 -0.81 -22.39 -21.59
CA GLY A 543 -0.09 -21.65 -20.53
C GLY A 543 0.08 -20.17 -20.82
N GLY A 544 0.87 -19.48 -19.99
CA GLY A 544 1.19 -18.07 -20.15
C GLY A 544 1.36 -17.32 -18.84
N PHE A 545 1.72 -16.04 -18.94
CA PHE A 545 1.82 -15.12 -17.80
C PHE A 545 0.52 -14.37 -17.63
N ILE A 546 -0.06 -14.41 -16.44
CA ILE A 546 -1.32 -13.73 -16.10
C ILE A 546 -1.05 -12.76 -14.96
N LYS A 547 -1.20 -11.46 -15.22
CA LYS A 547 -1.17 -10.43 -14.18
C LYS A 547 -2.55 -9.79 -14.08
N ALA A 548 -3.34 -10.23 -13.10
CA ALA A 548 -4.71 -9.78 -12.89
C ALA A 548 -5.16 -10.07 -11.46
N SER A 549 -6.17 -9.35 -10.99
CA SER A 549 -6.82 -9.59 -9.68
C SER A 549 -7.75 -10.81 -9.68
N ASN A 550 -8.22 -11.24 -10.82
CA ASN A 550 -9.02 -12.46 -10.99
C ASN A 550 -8.92 -12.96 -12.43
N GLY A 551 -9.24 -14.20 -12.64
CA GLY A 551 -9.23 -14.77 -13.96
C GLY A 551 -9.53 -16.26 -13.96
N THR A 552 -9.48 -16.86 -15.13
CA THR A 552 -9.74 -18.29 -15.30
C THR A 552 -8.67 -18.91 -16.20
N PHE A 553 -8.34 -20.17 -15.94
CA PHE A 553 -7.44 -20.95 -16.79
C PHE A 553 -7.86 -22.42 -16.77
N GLN A 554 -7.49 -23.16 -17.81
CA GLN A 554 -7.91 -24.54 -17.99
C GLN A 554 -6.89 -25.34 -18.78
N SER A 555 -7.01 -26.66 -18.70
CA SER A 555 -6.25 -27.57 -19.56
C SER A 555 -6.63 -27.39 -21.04
N PRO A 556 -5.70 -27.62 -21.99
CA PRO A 556 -6.00 -27.57 -23.42
C PRO A 556 -7.21 -28.44 -23.78
N ASN A 557 -7.99 -27.97 -24.74
CA ASN A 557 -9.19 -28.62 -25.27
C ASN A 557 -10.36 -28.84 -24.28
N PHE A 558 -10.26 -28.40 -23.01
CA PHE A 558 -11.37 -28.52 -22.06
C PHE A 558 -12.66 -27.92 -22.67
N PRO A 559 -13.84 -28.58 -22.51
CA PRO A 559 -14.15 -29.75 -21.73
C PRO A 559 -13.94 -31.12 -22.47
N VAL A 560 -13.33 -31.14 -23.64
CA VAL A 560 -12.88 -32.33 -24.33
C VAL A 560 -11.58 -32.84 -23.68
N ARG A 561 -11.14 -34.04 -24.03
CA ARG A 561 -9.89 -34.58 -23.47
C ARG A 561 -8.68 -33.75 -23.90
N TYR A 562 -7.73 -33.59 -23.00
CA TYR A 562 -6.44 -32.95 -23.32
C TYR A 562 -5.59 -33.85 -24.24
N GLU A 563 -4.58 -33.28 -24.88
CA GLU A 563 -3.67 -34.03 -25.73
C GLU A 563 -2.53 -34.70 -24.95
N PRO A 564 -2.00 -35.83 -25.42
CA PRO A 564 -0.84 -36.47 -24.81
C PRO A 564 0.44 -35.63 -25.05
N ASN A 565 1.47 -35.85 -24.21
CA ASN A 565 2.77 -35.17 -24.26
C ASN A 565 2.67 -33.66 -24.23
N THR A 566 1.77 -33.14 -23.44
CA THR A 566 1.52 -31.71 -23.31
C THR A 566 2.11 -31.16 -22.00
N GLU A 567 2.84 -30.07 -22.09
CA GLU A 567 3.32 -29.33 -20.92
C GLU A 567 2.90 -27.86 -21.04
N CYS A 568 2.03 -27.41 -20.13
CA CYS A 568 1.53 -26.05 -20.08
C CYS A 568 1.91 -25.41 -18.74
N THR A 569 2.48 -24.23 -18.76
CA THR A 569 2.80 -23.49 -17.52
C THR A 569 2.10 -22.15 -17.50
N TRP A 570 1.33 -21.89 -16.45
CA TRP A 570 0.74 -20.60 -16.13
C TRP A 570 1.53 -19.98 -14.96
N GLU A 571 1.95 -18.74 -15.12
CA GLU A 571 2.50 -17.91 -14.05
C GLU A 571 1.50 -16.81 -13.74
N ILE A 572 0.91 -16.87 -12.56
CA ILE A 572 -0.08 -15.89 -12.10
C ILE A 572 0.62 -14.95 -11.12
N GLU A 573 0.50 -13.64 -11.35
CA GLU A 573 1.07 -12.59 -10.49
C GLU A 573 -0.02 -11.61 -10.10
N ALA A 574 -0.23 -11.44 -8.81
CA ALA A 574 -1.05 -10.40 -8.21
C ALA A 574 -0.21 -9.17 -7.83
N ASP A 575 -0.83 -8.09 -7.44
CA ASP A 575 -0.14 -6.92 -6.89
C ASP A 575 0.54 -7.27 -5.55
N GLU A 576 1.56 -6.51 -5.18
CA GLU A 576 2.34 -6.76 -3.95
C GLU A 576 1.43 -6.62 -2.72
N GLY A 577 1.46 -7.59 -1.84
CA GLY A 577 0.60 -7.69 -0.65
C GLY A 577 -0.64 -8.56 -0.82
N TYR A 578 -0.96 -8.99 -2.04
CA TYR A 578 -2.08 -9.91 -2.29
C TYR A 578 -1.63 -11.37 -2.36
N GLN A 579 -2.49 -12.26 -1.90
CA GLN A 579 -2.39 -13.71 -2.12
C GLN A 579 -3.28 -14.13 -3.29
N ILE A 580 -2.95 -15.24 -3.93
CA ILE A 580 -3.72 -15.80 -5.04
C ILE A 580 -4.44 -17.05 -4.55
N ILE A 581 -5.76 -17.08 -4.70
CA ILE A 581 -6.61 -18.20 -4.36
C ILE A 581 -7.12 -18.82 -5.66
N VAL A 582 -6.80 -20.08 -5.90
CA VAL A 582 -7.25 -20.85 -7.07
C VAL A 582 -8.28 -21.88 -6.65
N ASN A 583 -9.45 -21.85 -7.27
CA ASN A 583 -10.52 -22.83 -7.08
C ASN A 583 -10.76 -23.61 -8.38
N PHE A 584 -10.61 -24.93 -8.32
CA PHE A 584 -10.84 -25.82 -9.44
C PHE A 584 -12.32 -26.21 -9.52
N THR A 585 -13.02 -25.69 -10.51
CA THR A 585 -14.43 -25.99 -10.76
C THR A 585 -14.63 -27.35 -11.42
N HIS A 586 -13.61 -27.84 -12.10
CA HIS A 586 -13.54 -29.18 -12.67
C HIS A 586 -12.10 -29.70 -12.59
N PHE A 587 -11.93 -30.98 -12.21
CA PHE A 587 -10.60 -31.57 -12.14
C PHE A 587 -10.68 -33.08 -12.37
N ASN A 588 -10.20 -33.55 -13.52
CA ASN A 588 -10.13 -34.97 -13.88
C ASN A 588 -8.88 -35.18 -14.74
N VAL A 589 -7.78 -35.52 -14.07
CA VAL A 589 -6.45 -35.77 -14.64
C VAL A 589 -6.05 -37.21 -14.33
N GLU A 590 -5.35 -37.90 -15.24
CA GLU A 590 -4.96 -39.28 -15.00
C GLU A 590 -4.16 -39.45 -13.71
N GLY A 591 -4.36 -40.55 -13.01
CA GLY A 591 -3.59 -40.88 -11.79
C GLY A 591 -4.49 -41.16 -10.57
N LEU A 592 -3.86 -41.69 -9.54
CA LEU A 592 -4.45 -41.87 -8.22
C LEU A 592 -4.06 -40.65 -7.35
N LYS A 593 -5.00 -40.12 -6.57
CA LYS A 593 -4.79 -38.91 -5.72
C LYS A 593 -3.57 -38.98 -4.80
N THR A 594 -3.09 -40.15 -4.49
CA THR A 594 -1.94 -40.41 -3.63
C THR A 594 -0.62 -40.59 -4.39
N GLU A 595 -0.65 -40.74 -5.70
CA GLU A 595 0.53 -41.03 -6.52
C GLU A 595 0.33 -40.48 -7.93
N CYS A 596 0.78 -39.24 -8.14
CA CYS A 596 0.72 -38.58 -9.46
C CYS A 596 1.96 -38.93 -10.31
N ALA A 597 2.01 -40.17 -10.79
CA ALA A 597 3.16 -40.71 -11.52
C ALA A 597 3.11 -40.44 -13.03
N TYR A 598 1.91 -40.24 -13.58
CA TYR A 598 1.65 -40.09 -15.01
C TYR A 598 1.33 -38.64 -15.33
N ASP A 599 0.03 -38.33 -15.47
CA ASP A 599 -0.38 -36.94 -15.69
C ASP A 599 -0.58 -36.23 -14.36
N TYR A 600 -0.25 -34.96 -14.32
CA TYR A 600 -0.42 -34.17 -13.10
C TYR A 600 -0.49 -32.67 -13.33
N LEU A 601 -1.09 -32.01 -12.39
CA LEU A 601 -0.97 -30.57 -12.20
C LEU A 601 0.01 -30.31 -11.06
N LYS A 602 1.10 -29.60 -11.34
CA LYS A 602 2.12 -29.21 -10.38
C LYS A 602 1.91 -27.75 -10.00
N ILE A 603 1.63 -27.46 -8.74
CA ILE A 603 1.40 -26.11 -8.24
C ILE A 603 2.57 -25.70 -7.37
N GLY A 604 3.25 -24.63 -7.74
CA GLY A 604 4.40 -24.06 -7.01
C GLY A 604 4.00 -22.87 -6.18
N LYS A 605 4.11 -23.00 -4.86
CA LYS A 605 4.00 -21.89 -3.90
C LYS A 605 5.38 -21.23 -3.81
N ILE A 606 5.57 -20.07 -4.44
CA ILE A 606 6.86 -19.37 -4.53
C ILE A 606 7.04 -18.52 -3.27
N ALA A 607 7.94 -18.93 -2.36
CA ALA A 607 8.35 -18.15 -1.21
C ALA A 607 9.89 -18.06 -1.16
N GLY A 608 10.47 -16.95 -1.57
CA GLY A 608 11.92 -16.68 -1.49
C GLY A 608 12.77 -17.72 -2.23
N SER A 609 13.71 -18.36 -1.53
CA SER A 609 14.62 -19.38 -2.08
C SER A 609 14.10 -20.83 -2.00
N GLN A 610 12.93 -21.04 -1.38
CA GLN A 610 12.31 -22.35 -1.24
C GLN A 610 11.07 -22.43 -2.16
N ASN A 611 11.14 -23.33 -3.17
CA ASN A 611 10.02 -23.65 -4.06
C ASN A 611 9.39 -24.94 -3.55
N GLU A 612 8.31 -24.86 -2.83
CA GLU A 612 7.46 -26.01 -2.55
C GLU A 612 6.53 -26.27 -3.74
N PHE A 613 6.51 -27.52 -4.21
CA PHE A 613 5.64 -27.94 -5.31
C PHE A 613 4.75 -29.09 -4.85
N GLU A 614 3.46 -28.90 -4.99
CA GLU A 614 2.47 -29.96 -4.76
C GLU A 614 1.96 -30.48 -6.10
N LYS A 615 1.78 -31.80 -6.20
CA LYS A 615 1.21 -32.46 -7.39
C LYS A 615 -0.21 -32.91 -7.13
N TYR A 616 -1.08 -32.66 -8.10
CA TYR A 616 -2.49 -33.04 -8.07
C TYR A 616 -2.84 -33.86 -9.32
N CYS A 617 -3.55 -34.97 -9.15
CA CYS A 617 -4.05 -35.83 -10.18
C CYS A 617 -5.29 -36.58 -9.70
N GLY A 618 -5.92 -37.37 -10.56
CA GLY A 618 -7.14 -38.09 -10.24
C GLY A 618 -8.40 -37.29 -10.52
N ASP A 619 -9.51 -37.70 -9.94
CA ASP A 619 -10.84 -37.10 -10.11
C ASP A 619 -11.30 -36.43 -8.82
N TYR A 620 -11.52 -35.13 -8.86
CA TYR A 620 -12.07 -34.31 -7.76
C TYR A 620 -13.54 -33.94 -8.04
N HIS A 621 -14.29 -34.83 -8.63
CA HIS A 621 -15.72 -34.63 -8.81
C HIS A 621 -16.43 -34.73 -7.46
N GLN A 622 -16.78 -33.56 -6.87
CA GLN A 622 -17.91 -33.49 -5.93
C GLN A 622 -18.15 -32.13 -5.27
N PRO A 623 -19.38 -31.79 -4.90
CA PRO A 623 -19.70 -30.59 -4.13
C PRO A 623 -19.20 -30.60 -2.67
N GLN A 624 -18.64 -31.70 -2.18
CA GLN A 624 -18.27 -31.84 -0.76
C GLN A 624 -16.82 -31.50 -0.43
N GLN A 625 -15.89 -31.42 -1.41
CA GLN A 625 -14.52 -30.92 -1.20
C GLN A 625 -13.96 -30.35 -2.53
N PRO A 626 -14.19 -29.07 -2.82
CA PRO A 626 -13.55 -28.43 -3.95
C PRO A 626 -12.04 -28.37 -3.71
N LEU A 627 -11.24 -28.60 -4.77
CA LEU A 627 -9.80 -28.36 -4.69
C LEU A 627 -9.55 -26.84 -4.73
N VAL A 628 -9.14 -26.29 -3.59
CA VAL A 628 -8.77 -24.87 -3.44
C VAL A 628 -7.31 -24.79 -3.03
N VAL A 629 -6.53 -23.96 -3.71
CA VAL A 629 -5.11 -23.75 -3.43
C VAL A 629 -4.85 -22.26 -3.22
N THR A 630 -4.21 -21.90 -2.11
CA THR A 630 -3.81 -20.52 -1.80
C THR A 630 -2.30 -20.38 -1.92
N SER A 631 -1.84 -19.31 -2.58
CA SER A 631 -0.40 -19.00 -2.69
C SER A 631 0.15 -18.47 -1.36
N LEU A 632 1.45 -18.62 -1.15
CA LEU A 632 2.14 -18.01 0.00
C LEU A 632 2.52 -16.54 -0.24
N THR A 633 2.57 -16.12 -1.51
CA THR A 633 2.96 -14.78 -1.93
C THR A 633 2.04 -14.30 -3.06
N ASN A 634 2.30 -13.14 -3.61
CA ASN A 634 1.59 -12.60 -4.78
C ASN A 634 1.91 -13.32 -6.10
N LYS A 635 2.58 -14.50 -6.04
CA LYS A 635 2.95 -15.29 -7.25
C LYS A 635 2.62 -16.76 -7.09
N LEU A 636 2.07 -17.33 -8.14
CA LEU A 636 1.73 -18.74 -8.22
C LEU A 636 2.13 -19.31 -9.59
N ARG A 637 2.80 -20.44 -9.61
CA ARG A 637 3.11 -21.17 -10.85
C ARG A 637 2.32 -22.46 -10.89
N VAL A 638 1.59 -22.68 -11.96
CA VAL A 638 0.80 -23.90 -12.21
C VAL A 638 1.32 -24.54 -13.49
N THR A 639 1.81 -25.77 -13.41
CA THR A 639 2.29 -26.53 -14.57
C THR A 639 1.47 -27.81 -14.74
N PHE A 640 0.81 -27.94 -15.87
CA PHE A 640 0.11 -29.18 -16.28
C PHE A 640 1.03 -30.01 -17.15
N VAL A 641 1.13 -31.29 -16.86
CA VAL A 641 1.93 -32.25 -17.62
C VAL A 641 1.08 -33.46 -17.93
N SER A 642 1.05 -33.89 -19.21
CA SER A 642 0.48 -35.17 -19.64
C SER A 642 1.54 -36.03 -20.27
N ASP A 643 1.45 -37.37 -20.05
CA ASP A 643 2.33 -38.33 -20.67
C ASP A 643 1.83 -38.75 -22.07
N SER A 644 2.27 -39.90 -22.59
CA SER A 644 1.93 -40.36 -23.94
C SER A 644 0.64 -41.19 -24.02
N SER A 645 -0.12 -41.34 -22.90
CA SER A 645 -1.24 -42.28 -22.79
C SER A 645 -2.36 -41.76 -21.87
N VAL A 646 -3.56 -42.25 -22.05
CA VAL A 646 -4.75 -42.09 -21.17
C VAL A 646 -5.17 -40.66 -20.88
N GLU A 647 -5.65 -39.93 -21.87
CA GLU A 647 -6.16 -38.57 -21.72
C GLU A 647 -7.52 -38.54 -20.96
N LYS A 648 -7.69 -37.55 -20.10
CA LYS A 648 -8.94 -37.24 -19.37
C LYS A 648 -9.48 -35.87 -19.82
N THR A 649 -10.57 -35.44 -19.16
CA THR A 649 -11.20 -34.14 -19.45
C THR A 649 -10.35 -32.94 -18.94
N GLY A 650 -9.36 -33.18 -18.11
CA GLY A 650 -8.46 -32.14 -17.62
C GLY A 650 -9.05 -31.32 -16.47
N PHE A 651 -8.77 -30.04 -16.46
CA PHE A 651 -9.23 -29.15 -15.40
C PHE A 651 -9.71 -27.80 -15.93
N ALA A 652 -10.58 -27.16 -15.15
CA ALA A 652 -10.92 -25.76 -15.27
C ALA A 652 -10.86 -25.13 -13.88
N ALA A 653 -10.21 -23.97 -13.79
CA ALA A 653 -10.01 -23.26 -12.55
C ALA A 653 -10.29 -21.77 -12.74
N PHE A 654 -10.77 -21.12 -11.69
CA PHE A 654 -10.72 -19.67 -11.57
C PHE A 654 -9.81 -19.27 -10.40
N PHE A 655 -9.18 -18.14 -10.52
CA PHE A 655 -8.42 -17.55 -9.42
C PHE A 655 -8.95 -16.15 -9.09
N LEU A 656 -8.77 -15.77 -7.85
CA LEU A 656 -8.97 -14.40 -7.36
C LEU A 656 -7.80 -14.03 -6.46
N THR A 657 -7.60 -12.74 -6.29
CA THR A 657 -6.60 -12.22 -5.36
C THR A 657 -7.28 -11.74 -4.09
N ASP A 658 -6.66 -12.00 -2.98
CA ASP A 658 -7.13 -11.61 -1.65
C ASP A 658 -6.07 -10.75 -0.97
N PHE A 659 -6.50 -9.65 -0.38
CA PHE A 659 -5.60 -8.75 0.37
C PHE A 659 -5.84 -8.99 1.85
N ASP A 660 -4.78 -9.21 2.62
CA ASP A 660 -4.89 -9.37 4.06
C ASP A 660 -4.95 -8.01 4.75
N GLU A 661 -6.16 -7.45 4.87
CA GLU A 661 -6.38 -6.16 5.52
C GLU A 661 -5.88 -6.15 6.96
N CYS A 662 -5.94 -7.29 7.64
CA CYS A 662 -5.52 -7.44 9.02
C CYS A 662 -3.99 -7.33 9.16
N GLN A 663 -3.24 -8.01 8.31
CA GLN A 663 -1.78 -8.00 8.34
C GLN A 663 -1.21 -6.61 7.99
N TYR A 664 -1.86 -5.88 7.07
CA TYR A 664 -1.41 -4.58 6.61
C TYR A 664 -2.06 -3.39 7.32
N GLY A 665 -2.91 -3.63 8.33
CA GLY A 665 -3.56 -2.59 9.13
C GLY A 665 -4.55 -1.73 8.35
N ARG A 666 -5.17 -2.30 7.30
CA ARG A 666 -6.19 -1.63 6.49
C ARG A 666 -7.60 -2.09 6.87
N HIS A 667 -7.89 -2.09 8.14
CA HIS A 667 -9.17 -2.49 8.70
C HIS A 667 -9.65 -1.48 9.73
N GLU A 668 -10.95 -1.47 9.99
CA GLU A 668 -11.60 -0.60 10.98
C GLU A 668 -12.01 -1.35 12.26
N CYS A 669 -11.45 -2.55 12.50
CA CYS A 669 -11.77 -3.32 13.70
C CYS A 669 -11.24 -2.65 14.96
N ASP A 670 -12.12 -2.51 15.94
CA ASP A 670 -11.83 -1.94 17.27
C ASP A 670 -10.88 -2.85 18.07
N HIS A 671 -11.08 -4.17 17.98
CA HIS A 671 -10.23 -5.16 18.67
C HIS A 671 -9.50 -6.11 17.71
N ILE A 672 -10.10 -7.24 17.36
CA ILE A 672 -9.45 -8.31 16.59
C ILE A 672 -9.94 -8.30 15.14
N CYS A 673 -9.02 -8.26 14.20
CA CYS A 673 -9.28 -8.42 12.79
C CYS A 673 -9.00 -9.87 12.35
N VAL A 674 -9.90 -10.44 11.56
CA VAL A 674 -9.74 -11.76 10.94
C VAL A 674 -9.94 -11.62 9.44
N ASN A 675 -8.89 -11.88 8.67
CA ASN A 675 -8.95 -11.81 7.21
C ASN A 675 -9.90 -12.87 6.65
N THR A 676 -10.68 -12.50 5.63
CA THR A 676 -11.58 -13.37 4.87
C THR A 676 -11.44 -13.06 3.38
N ILE A 677 -11.81 -13.99 2.53
CA ILE A 677 -11.69 -13.78 1.07
C ILE A 677 -12.46 -12.54 0.63
N GLY A 678 -11.73 -11.53 0.15
CA GLY A 678 -12.26 -10.28 -0.38
C GLY A 678 -12.71 -9.27 0.67
N SER A 679 -12.43 -9.49 1.95
CA SER A 679 -12.79 -8.60 3.05
C SER A 679 -12.20 -9.12 4.36
N TYR A 680 -12.48 -8.45 5.45
CA TYR A 680 -12.14 -8.87 6.81
C TYR A 680 -13.37 -8.95 7.69
N LYS A 681 -13.23 -9.60 8.83
CA LYS A 681 -14.25 -9.62 9.89
C LYS A 681 -13.66 -9.18 11.19
N CYS A 682 -14.37 -8.33 11.89
CA CYS A 682 -13.99 -7.91 13.21
C CYS A 682 -14.54 -8.85 14.27
N HIS A 683 -13.72 -9.14 15.25
CA HIS A 683 -14.08 -9.84 16.46
C HIS A 683 -13.72 -9.00 17.67
N CYS A 684 -14.49 -9.13 18.71
CA CYS A 684 -14.23 -8.42 19.94
C CYS A 684 -13.44 -9.29 20.92
N GLU A 685 -12.60 -8.65 21.72
CA GLU A 685 -11.96 -9.31 22.87
C GLU A 685 -13.01 -9.76 23.89
N ASN A 686 -12.60 -10.66 24.75
CA ASN A 686 -13.49 -11.22 25.77
C ASN A 686 -14.07 -10.12 26.67
N GLY A 687 -15.38 -10.08 26.79
CA GLY A 687 -16.12 -9.03 27.52
C GLY A 687 -16.85 -8.04 26.63
N PHE A 688 -16.58 -8.08 25.33
CA PHE A 688 -17.21 -7.22 24.35
C PHE A 688 -17.98 -8.03 23.31
N VAL A 689 -19.02 -7.44 22.79
CA VAL A 689 -19.77 -7.97 21.64
C VAL A 689 -19.71 -6.98 20.50
N LEU A 690 -19.60 -7.52 19.30
CA LEU A 690 -19.55 -6.71 18.08
C LEU A 690 -20.85 -5.89 17.94
N ALA A 691 -20.72 -4.61 17.71
CA ALA A 691 -21.84 -3.72 17.49
C ALA A 691 -22.50 -4.00 16.12
N ALA A 692 -23.65 -3.40 15.86
CA ALA A 692 -24.40 -3.65 14.63
C ALA A 692 -23.72 -3.07 13.37
N ASP A 693 -22.71 -2.21 13.53
CA ASP A 693 -21.88 -1.68 12.45
C ASP A 693 -20.84 -2.69 11.93
N GLY A 694 -20.60 -3.78 12.66
CA GLY A 694 -19.66 -4.83 12.28
C GLY A 694 -18.18 -4.52 12.58
N HIS A 695 -17.86 -3.37 13.19
CA HIS A 695 -16.47 -2.91 13.42
C HIS A 695 -16.17 -2.59 14.86
N ASN A 696 -17.09 -1.88 15.54
CA ASN A 696 -16.92 -1.45 16.91
C ASN A 696 -17.33 -2.53 17.92
N CYS A 697 -16.66 -2.56 19.05
CA CYS A 697 -16.92 -3.49 20.15
C CYS A 697 -17.54 -2.77 21.34
N LYS A 698 -18.71 -3.21 21.76
CA LYS A 698 -19.40 -2.69 22.94
C LYS A 698 -19.39 -3.71 24.07
N GLU A 699 -19.39 -3.25 25.29
CA GLU A 699 -19.45 -4.12 26.47
C GLU A 699 -20.66 -5.06 26.38
N GLY A 700 -20.42 -6.36 26.34
CA GLY A 700 -21.41 -7.43 26.12
C GLY A 700 -21.48 -8.41 27.28
N GLY A 701 -22.31 -9.44 27.15
CA GLY A 701 -22.42 -10.50 28.16
C GLY A 701 -21.11 -11.28 28.33
N CYS A 702 -20.77 -11.60 29.54
CA CYS A 702 -19.54 -12.27 29.97
C CYS A 702 -19.66 -13.83 29.95
N SER A 703 -19.96 -14.43 28.80
CA SER A 703 -19.99 -15.92 28.69
C SER A 703 -19.45 -16.32 27.32
N PHE A 704 -18.35 -17.06 27.30
CA PHE A 704 -17.58 -17.37 26.09
C PHE A 704 -17.34 -18.87 25.98
N GLN A 705 -17.45 -19.40 24.77
CA GLN A 705 -16.99 -20.74 24.44
C GLN A 705 -15.77 -20.61 23.50
N LEU A 706 -14.64 -21.17 23.89
CA LEU A 706 -13.38 -21.09 23.22
C LEU A 706 -12.96 -22.46 22.73
N ASN A 707 -12.85 -22.64 21.42
CA ASN A 707 -12.54 -23.90 20.77
C ASN A 707 -11.15 -23.92 20.10
N ASP A 708 -10.45 -22.78 20.10
CA ASP A 708 -9.10 -22.70 19.58
C ASP A 708 -8.10 -23.42 20.48
N PRO A 709 -7.04 -24.04 19.93
CA PRO A 709 -6.05 -24.78 20.75
C PRO A 709 -5.19 -23.87 21.63
N SER A 710 -5.12 -22.59 21.37
CA SER A 710 -4.38 -21.61 22.19
C SER A 710 -4.97 -20.21 22.03
N GLY A 711 -4.81 -19.37 23.04
CA GLY A 711 -5.27 -17.99 22.99
C GLY A 711 -5.05 -17.25 24.28
N VAL A 712 -5.63 -16.06 24.34
CA VAL A 712 -5.53 -15.14 25.47
C VAL A 712 -6.93 -14.85 25.98
N ILE A 713 -7.10 -14.83 27.29
CA ILE A 713 -8.30 -14.30 27.96
C ILE A 713 -7.94 -13.17 28.90
N THR A 714 -8.84 -12.20 29.01
CA THR A 714 -8.70 -11.07 29.93
C THR A 714 -9.97 -10.89 30.74
N SER A 715 -9.85 -10.30 31.92
CA SER A 715 -11.02 -9.74 32.60
C SER A 715 -11.62 -8.61 31.76
N PRO A 716 -12.92 -8.31 31.91
CA PRO A 716 -13.52 -7.15 31.24
C PRO A 716 -12.75 -5.86 31.51
N ASN A 717 -12.65 -4.99 30.50
CA ASN A 717 -11.96 -3.70 30.52
C ASN A 717 -10.43 -3.77 30.73
N PHE A 718 -9.83 -4.94 30.82
CA PHE A 718 -8.37 -5.03 30.94
C PHE A 718 -7.66 -4.32 29.75
N PRO A 719 -6.62 -3.47 29.95
CA PRO A 719 -5.85 -3.24 31.20
C PRO A 719 -6.45 -2.22 32.19
N ASP A 720 -7.62 -1.67 31.91
CA ASP A 720 -8.36 -0.81 32.84
C ASP A 720 -9.07 -1.66 33.92
N GLU A 721 -9.68 -1.00 34.91
CA GLU A 721 -10.35 -1.69 36.00
C GLU A 721 -11.66 -2.36 35.53
N TYR A 722 -11.88 -3.61 35.94
CA TYR A 722 -13.15 -4.30 35.70
C TYR A 722 -14.31 -3.65 36.47
N SER A 723 -15.53 -3.80 35.97
CA SER A 723 -16.73 -3.21 36.63
C SER A 723 -17.26 -4.15 37.72
N ASN A 724 -17.91 -3.55 38.71
CA ASN A 724 -18.65 -4.29 39.79
C ASN A 724 -19.79 -5.14 39.22
N PHE A 725 -20.25 -6.11 39.99
CA PHE A 725 -21.36 -7.03 39.67
C PHE A 725 -21.17 -7.81 38.37
N LYS A 726 -19.96 -8.14 38.00
CA LYS A 726 -19.69 -8.99 36.83
C LYS A 726 -19.60 -10.46 37.24
N ARG A 727 -20.15 -11.32 36.40
CA ARG A 727 -19.96 -12.76 36.45
C ARG A 727 -19.63 -13.24 35.04
N CYS A 728 -18.35 -13.41 34.79
CA CYS A 728 -17.81 -13.82 33.50
C CYS A 728 -17.46 -15.31 33.49
N GLN A 729 -17.70 -15.96 32.38
CA GLN A 729 -17.49 -17.41 32.24
C GLN A 729 -16.76 -17.68 30.90
N TRP A 730 -15.72 -18.52 30.97
CA TRP A 730 -15.00 -19.00 29.79
C TRP A 730 -15.04 -20.54 29.82
N HIS A 731 -15.60 -21.12 28.77
CA HIS A 731 -15.61 -22.56 28.54
C HIS A 731 -14.65 -22.90 27.44
N PHE A 732 -13.59 -23.58 27.75
CA PHE A 732 -12.55 -24.01 26.81
C PHE A 732 -12.77 -25.46 26.41
N VAL A 733 -12.69 -25.73 25.10
CA VAL A 733 -12.78 -27.08 24.54
C VAL A 733 -11.65 -27.27 23.54
N THR A 734 -10.81 -28.27 23.78
CA THR A 734 -9.76 -28.62 22.80
C THR A 734 -10.01 -30.00 22.20
N THR A 735 -9.15 -30.42 21.28
CA THR A 735 -9.24 -31.70 20.57
C THR A 735 -9.17 -32.89 21.55
N PRO A 736 -10.02 -33.93 21.39
CA PRO A 736 -9.97 -35.13 22.23
C PRO A 736 -8.57 -35.76 22.27
N GLY A 737 -8.15 -36.14 23.45
CA GLY A 737 -6.78 -36.64 23.73
C GLY A 737 -5.78 -35.54 24.09
N HIS A 738 -6.24 -34.29 24.16
CA HIS A 738 -5.44 -33.14 24.64
C HIS A 738 -6.03 -32.60 25.95
N ARG A 739 -5.25 -31.84 26.65
CA ARG A 739 -5.64 -31.14 27.87
C ARG A 739 -5.31 -29.65 27.72
N LEU A 740 -5.86 -28.81 28.54
CA LEU A 740 -5.70 -27.36 28.52
C LEU A 740 -4.85 -26.88 29.67
N ALA A 741 -3.78 -26.16 29.38
CA ALA A 741 -2.97 -25.45 30.37
C ALA A 741 -3.36 -23.97 30.37
N LEU A 742 -3.69 -23.41 31.53
CA LEU A 742 -4.03 -22.00 31.75
C LEU A 742 -2.94 -21.33 32.59
N THR A 743 -2.28 -20.32 32.07
CA THR A 743 -1.21 -19.56 32.72
C THR A 743 -1.56 -18.10 32.81
N PHE A 744 -1.62 -17.53 33.99
CA PHE A 744 -1.86 -16.11 34.19
C PHE A 744 -0.58 -15.31 33.96
N ASP A 745 -0.68 -14.25 33.14
CA ASP A 745 0.38 -13.29 32.84
C ASP A 745 0.34 -12.10 33.82
N GLU A 746 -0.83 -11.51 33.98
CA GLU A 746 -1.14 -10.48 34.98
C GLU A 746 -2.33 -10.93 35.83
N PHE A 747 -2.32 -10.62 37.13
CA PHE A 747 -3.38 -10.96 38.07
C PHE A 747 -3.48 -9.96 39.20
N VAL A 748 -4.51 -9.12 39.20
CA VAL A 748 -4.76 -8.09 40.23
C VAL A 748 -6.25 -7.98 40.49
N LEU A 749 -6.75 -8.66 41.50
CA LEU A 749 -8.12 -8.60 41.99
C LEU A 749 -8.18 -7.99 43.40
N GLU A 750 -9.38 -7.79 43.92
CA GLU A 750 -9.54 -7.42 45.32
C GLU A 750 -8.91 -8.48 46.22
N ASP A 751 -8.23 -8.04 47.28
CA ASP A 751 -7.51 -8.94 48.19
C ASP A 751 -8.36 -9.32 49.42
N ASP A 752 -8.69 -10.61 49.56
CA ASP A 752 -9.37 -11.16 50.70
C ASP A 752 -8.81 -12.56 51.03
N LYS A 753 -8.57 -12.84 52.32
CA LYS A 753 -7.98 -14.13 52.74
C LYS A 753 -8.82 -15.35 52.35
N ALA A 754 -10.11 -15.21 52.19
CA ALA A 754 -11.05 -16.28 51.84
C ALA A 754 -11.57 -16.20 50.39
N CYS A 755 -11.10 -15.21 49.61
CA CYS A 755 -11.61 -14.89 48.29
C CYS A 755 -13.16 -14.80 48.25
N SER A 756 -13.71 -14.13 49.29
CA SER A 756 -15.18 -14.02 49.46
C SER A 756 -15.80 -12.94 48.56
N PHE A 757 -15.00 -11.95 48.12
CA PHE A 757 -15.39 -10.84 47.31
C PHE A 757 -15.11 -11.10 45.85
N ASP A 758 -14.15 -10.41 45.21
CA ASP A 758 -13.76 -10.65 43.84
C ASP A 758 -12.86 -11.85 43.70
N ARG A 759 -13.18 -12.75 42.75
CA ARG A 759 -12.42 -13.99 42.60
C ARG A 759 -12.49 -14.58 41.19
N VAL A 760 -11.49 -15.38 40.88
CA VAL A 760 -11.46 -16.29 39.72
C VAL A 760 -11.51 -17.72 40.21
N GLU A 761 -12.46 -18.50 39.74
CA GLU A 761 -12.64 -19.93 40.03
C GLU A 761 -12.33 -20.71 38.74
N VAL A 762 -11.49 -21.76 38.86
CA VAL A 762 -11.09 -22.61 37.72
C VAL A 762 -11.52 -24.03 37.95
N PHE A 763 -12.25 -24.62 36.99
CA PHE A 763 -12.86 -25.95 37.12
C PHE A 763 -12.34 -26.88 36.01
N ASP A 764 -12.06 -28.13 36.39
CA ASP A 764 -11.63 -29.21 35.50
C ASP A 764 -12.83 -29.86 34.82
N GLY A 765 -13.26 -29.34 33.67
CA GLY A 765 -14.43 -29.86 32.95
C GLY A 765 -15.26 -28.77 32.26
N ALA A 766 -16.50 -29.11 31.92
CA ALA A 766 -17.35 -28.29 31.05
C ALA A 766 -18.13 -27.17 31.79
N GLU A 767 -18.25 -27.21 33.12
CA GLU A 767 -19.15 -26.33 33.85
C GLU A 767 -18.72 -26.12 35.30
N SER A 768 -19.29 -25.16 35.99
CA SER A 768 -18.96 -24.81 37.38
C SER A 768 -19.34 -25.88 38.43
N THR A 769 -19.97 -26.97 38.00
CA THR A 769 -20.22 -28.17 38.86
C THR A 769 -19.06 -29.18 38.78
N SER A 770 -18.12 -29.00 37.86
CA SER A 770 -16.95 -29.85 37.70
C SER A 770 -15.96 -29.69 38.91
N SER A 771 -14.97 -30.57 38.99
CA SER A 771 -13.94 -30.50 40.03
C SER A 771 -13.19 -29.17 39.99
N ILE A 772 -13.05 -28.50 41.15
CA ILE A 772 -12.38 -27.21 41.21
C ILE A 772 -10.85 -27.40 41.25
N LEU A 773 -10.13 -26.71 40.37
CA LEU A 773 -8.67 -26.66 40.35
C LEU A 773 -8.10 -25.56 41.26
N GLY A 774 -8.86 -24.48 41.49
CA GLY A 774 -8.47 -23.41 42.37
C GLY A 774 -9.42 -22.22 42.41
N ILE A 775 -9.33 -21.44 43.50
CA ILE A 775 -9.99 -20.15 43.70
C ILE A 775 -8.90 -19.14 44.01
N PHE A 776 -8.91 -18.01 43.27
CA PHE A 776 -7.84 -17.03 43.32
C PHE A 776 -8.38 -15.61 43.45
N CYS A 777 -7.73 -14.79 44.27
CA CYS A 777 -8.01 -13.35 44.46
C CYS A 777 -6.73 -12.63 44.88
N GLY A 778 -6.78 -11.30 45.07
CA GLY A 778 -5.63 -10.48 45.43
C GLY A 778 -4.62 -10.28 44.29
N VAL A 779 -3.35 -10.14 44.63
CA VAL A 779 -2.26 -9.84 43.67
C VAL A 779 -1.31 -10.99 43.45
N ALA A 780 -1.50 -12.12 44.15
CA ALA A 780 -0.66 -13.31 44.01
C ALA A 780 -1.02 -14.03 42.71
N LYS A 781 -0.06 -14.11 41.79
CA LYS A 781 -0.24 -14.78 40.49
C LYS A 781 -0.53 -16.27 40.69
N PRO A 782 -1.65 -16.82 40.21
CA PRO A 782 -1.92 -18.25 40.26
C PRO A 782 -0.86 -19.07 39.56
N PRO A 783 -0.59 -20.31 39.99
CA PRO A 783 0.25 -21.23 39.23
C PRO A 783 -0.41 -21.62 37.91
N THR A 784 0.33 -22.19 36.98
CA THR A 784 -0.25 -22.80 35.79
C THR A 784 -1.19 -23.95 36.19
N LEU A 785 -2.42 -23.90 35.68
CA LEU A 785 -3.47 -24.87 35.95
C LEU A 785 -3.70 -25.73 34.70
N THR A 786 -3.71 -27.05 34.83
CA THR A 786 -3.89 -27.97 33.71
C THR A 786 -5.11 -28.84 33.94
N SER A 787 -6.00 -28.91 32.94
CA SER A 787 -7.15 -29.82 32.99
C SER A 787 -6.74 -31.28 32.87
N THR A 788 -7.57 -32.20 33.38
CA THR A 788 -7.37 -33.65 33.18
C THR A 788 -8.01 -34.13 31.86
N SER A 789 -8.99 -33.37 31.35
CA SER A 789 -9.71 -33.67 30.12
C SER A 789 -9.50 -32.56 29.06
N ASN A 790 -10.14 -32.71 27.92
CA ASN A 790 -10.10 -31.71 26.86
C ASN A 790 -11.02 -30.48 27.12
N GLN A 791 -11.44 -30.27 28.36
CA GLN A 791 -12.31 -29.14 28.71
C GLN A 791 -11.84 -28.47 30.01
N LEU A 792 -11.92 -27.15 30.06
CA LEU A 792 -11.63 -26.32 31.22
C LEU A 792 -12.71 -25.24 31.33
N PHE A 793 -13.11 -24.89 32.55
CA PHE A 793 -14.12 -23.87 32.78
C PHE A 793 -13.63 -22.83 33.79
N VAL A 794 -13.70 -21.54 33.46
CA VAL A 794 -13.24 -20.45 34.31
C VAL A 794 -14.38 -19.50 34.60
N VAL A 795 -14.54 -19.09 35.85
CA VAL A 795 -15.53 -18.09 36.27
C VAL A 795 -14.81 -16.96 37.01
N MET A 796 -15.00 -15.72 36.57
CA MET A 796 -14.67 -14.53 37.35
C MET A 796 -15.94 -13.95 37.93
N SER A 797 -15.94 -13.60 39.21
CA SER A 797 -17.04 -12.92 39.89
C SER A 797 -16.52 -11.66 40.58
N SER A 798 -17.19 -10.51 40.41
CA SER A 798 -16.94 -9.29 41.17
C SER A 798 -18.18 -8.86 41.97
N ASP A 799 -17.96 -8.29 43.18
CA ASP A 799 -19.01 -7.84 44.08
C ASP A 799 -19.43 -6.37 43.78
N SER A 800 -19.93 -5.68 44.81
CA SER A 800 -20.47 -4.31 44.66
C SER A 800 -19.48 -3.18 44.92
N THR A 801 -18.22 -3.52 45.28
CA THR A 801 -17.22 -2.56 45.77
C THR A 801 -15.90 -2.73 45.02
N VAL A 802 -14.88 -2.18 45.37
CA VAL A 802 -13.44 -2.26 45.01
C VAL A 802 -13.07 -2.92 43.70
N THR A 803 -13.03 -2.18 42.60
CA THR A 803 -12.50 -2.65 41.30
C THR A 803 -10.96 -2.65 41.27
N ARG A 804 -10.38 -3.48 40.41
CA ARG A 804 -8.94 -3.60 40.13
C ARG A 804 -8.71 -3.84 38.65
N ARG A 805 -7.42 -3.90 38.24
CA ARG A 805 -7.05 -4.11 36.82
C ARG A 805 -7.50 -5.46 36.26
N GLY A 806 -7.79 -6.45 37.11
CA GLY A 806 -8.22 -7.75 36.66
C GLY A 806 -7.06 -8.68 36.27
N PHE A 807 -7.25 -9.46 35.24
CA PHE A 807 -6.24 -10.45 34.83
C PHE A 807 -6.10 -10.54 33.31
N LYS A 808 -4.92 -11.03 32.91
CA LYS A 808 -4.61 -11.55 31.57
C LYS A 808 -4.02 -12.94 31.71
N ALA A 809 -4.55 -13.91 30.99
CA ALA A 809 -4.07 -15.29 31.03
C ALA A 809 -3.97 -15.87 29.60
N PHE A 810 -2.99 -16.72 29.40
CA PHE A 810 -2.81 -17.51 28.18
C PHE A 810 -3.31 -18.93 28.44
N TYR A 811 -3.95 -19.51 27.44
CA TYR A 811 -4.28 -20.93 27.45
C TYR A 811 -3.69 -21.61 26.23
N GLU A 812 -3.28 -22.86 26.42
CA GLU A 812 -2.74 -23.67 25.32
C GLU A 812 -3.16 -25.15 25.48
N SER A 813 -3.28 -25.82 24.35
CA SER A 813 -3.61 -27.23 24.27
C SER A 813 -2.31 -28.05 24.35
N GLU A 814 -2.18 -28.87 25.36
CA GLU A 814 -1.07 -29.81 25.52
C GLU A 814 -1.50 -31.22 25.11
N CYS A 815 -0.67 -31.92 24.33
CA CYS A 815 -0.92 -33.32 24.03
C CYS A 815 -0.58 -34.25 25.23
N GLY A 816 -1.27 -35.37 25.28
CA GLY A 816 -1.08 -36.35 26.38
C GLY A 816 -2.08 -36.17 27.51
N GLY A 817 -2.05 -37.08 28.45
CA GLY A 817 -2.90 -37.06 29.64
C GLY A 817 -3.32 -38.45 30.15
N LEU A 818 -4.12 -38.45 31.21
CA LEU A 818 -4.74 -39.65 31.78
C LEU A 818 -6.14 -39.83 31.20
N LEU A 819 -6.38 -40.94 30.53
CA LEU A 819 -7.64 -41.24 29.86
C LEU A 819 -8.28 -42.50 30.46
N THR A 820 -9.60 -42.51 30.59
CA THR A 820 -10.36 -43.67 31.02
C THR A 820 -11.04 -44.33 29.83
N ALA A 821 -10.75 -45.62 29.64
CA ALA A 821 -11.42 -46.41 28.60
C ALA A 821 -12.70 -47.03 29.20
N GLU A 822 -13.80 -46.70 28.58
CA GLU A 822 -15.12 -47.25 28.83
C GLU A 822 -15.54 -48.26 27.72
N SER A 823 -16.75 -48.81 27.81
CA SER A 823 -17.32 -49.64 26.73
C SER A 823 -17.60 -48.81 25.46
N THR A 824 -17.79 -47.51 25.60
CA THR A 824 -17.88 -46.53 24.49
C THR A 824 -16.50 -46.23 23.92
N ARG A 825 -16.45 -45.76 22.65
CA ARG A 825 -15.19 -45.40 22.00
C ARG A 825 -14.75 -44.02 22.42
N GLY A 826 -13.52 -43.88 22.88
CA GLY A 826 -12.80 -42.64 23.01
C GLY A 826 -11.86 -42.41 21.80
N PHE A 827 -11.42 -41.20 21.62
CA PHE A 827 -10.56 -40.81 20.49
C PHE A 827 -9.33 -40.02 21.01
N ILE A 828 -8.22 -40.27 20.36
CA ILE A 828 -7.00 -39.47 20.49
C ILE A 828 -6.62 -39.01 19.09
N TYR A 829 -6.41 -37.72 18.95
CA TYR A 829 -5.82 -37.11 17.76
C TYR A 829 -4.38 -36.75 18.07
N SER A 830 -3.48 -36.92 17.12
CA SER A 830 -2.02 -36.71 17.29
C SER A 830 -1.63 -35.31 17.74
N HIS A 831 -2.39 -34.28 17.32
CA HIS A 831 -2.14 -32.88 17.64
C HIS A 831 -3.44 -32.06 17.65
N ALA A 832 -3.42 -30.89 18.26
CA ALA A 832 -4.60 -30.09 18.55
C ALA A 832 -5.30 -29.52 17.30
N ARG A 833 -4.60 -29.33 16.18
CA ARG A 833 -5.14 -28.87 14.86
C ARG A 833 -5.20 -30.00 13.85
N TYR A 834 -5.52 -31.19 14.28
CA TYR A 834 -5.68 -32.32 13.38
C TYR A 834 -6.74 -32.03 12.29
N SER A 835 -6.49 -32.43 11.06
CA SER A 835 -7.16 -32.09 9.80
C SER A 835 -6.77 -30.77 9.15
N ASP A 836 -6.41 -29.76 9.89
CA ASP A 836 -6.11 -28.44 9.37
C ASP A 836 -4.62 -28.27 9.08
N ASN A 837 -3.79 -28.78 9.94
CA ASN A 837 -2.31 -28.67 9.85
C ASN A 837 -1.64 -30.05 9.95
N LYS A 838 -0.36 -30.10 9.68
CA LYS A 838 0.53 -31.18 10.06
C LYS A 838 0.88 -31.03 11.56
N TYR A 839 1.31 -32.13 12.21
CA TYR A 839 1.77 -32.06 13.61
C TYR A 839 3.03 -31.23 13.75
N ASP A 840 3.26 -30.69 14.96
CA ASP A 840 4.42 -29.85 15.26
C ASP A 840 5.68 -30.70 15.52
N LYS A 841 6.83 -30.09 15.33
CA LYS A 841 8.15 -30.66 15.63
C LYS A 841 8.41 -30.75 17.13
N LYS A 842 9.26 -31.67 17.53
CA LYS A 842 9.71 -31.84 18.93
C LYS A 842 8.60 -32.10 19.94
N LEU A 843 7.52 -32.74 19.50
CA LEU A 843 6.46 -33.17 20.37
C LEU A 843 6.86 -34.39 21.19
N VAL A 844 6.45 -34.41 22.45
CA VAL A 844 6.55 -35.55 23.34
C VAL A 844 5.22 -35.74 24.02
N CYS A 845 4.34 -36.52 23.41
CA CYS A 845 2.98 -36.74 23.88
C CYS A 845 2.88 -38.12 24.53
N ARG A 846 2.29 -38.19 25.72
CA ARG A 846 2.10 -39.42 26.46
C ARG A 846 0.68 -39.54 26.96
N TRP A 847 -0.02 -40.59 26.53
CA TRP A 847 -1.38 -40.93 26.97
C TRP A 847 -1.35 -42.21 27.77
N GLU A 848 -1.74 -42.15 29.04
CA GLU A 848 -1.98 -43.31 29.88
C GLU A 848 -3.48 -43.60 29.81
N ILE A 849 -3.84 -44.71 29.22
CA ILE A 849 -5.25 -45.13 29.01
C ILE A 849 -5.54 -46.27 29.98
N THR A 850 -6.43 -46.05 30.94
CA THR A 850 -6.81 -47.03 31.97
C THR A 850 -8.24 -47.47 31.77
N ALA A 851 -8.49 -48.78 31.73
CA ALA A 851 -9.85 -49.31 31.68
C ALA A 851 -10.62 -48.98 32.97
N ALA A 852 -11.85 -48.49 32.86
CA ALA A 852 -12.70 -48.15 34.01
C ALA A 852 -12.94 -49.33 34.94
N ASP A 853 -13.04 -50.54 34.42
CA ASP A 853 -13.08 -51.79 35.15
C ASP A 853 -11.67 -52.43 35.14
N LYS A 854 -11.05 -52.59 36.29
CA LYS A 854 -9.72 -53.19 36.43
C LYS A 854 -9.64 -54.64 35.93
N SER A 855 -10.72 -55.31 35.72
CA SER A 855 -10.78 -56.67 35.11
C SER A 855 -10.70 -56.64 33.59
N GLN A 856 -10.84 -55.47 32.97
CA GLN A 856 -10.82 -55.29 31.53
C GLN A 856 -9.48 -54.80 31.02
N GLY A 857 -9.19 -55.07 29.76
CA GLY A 857 -8.06 -54.50 29.03
C GLY A 857 -8.49 -53.31 28.16
N VAL A 858 -7.55 -52.74 27.46
CA VAL A 858 -7.75 -51.62 26.53
C VAL A 858 -7.51 -52.10 25.10
N GLU A 859 -8.50 -51.87 24.23
CA GLU A 859 -8.38 -52.05 22.76
C GLU A 859 -8.00 -50.70 22.13
N LEU A 860 -7.00 -50.71 21.26
CA LEU A 860 -6.50 -49.56 20.48
C LEU A 860 -6.63 -49.86 19.00
N ARG A 861 -7.23 -48.94 18.24
CA ARG A 861 -7.43 -49.06 16.80
C ARG A 861 -7.07 -47.74 16.13
N PHE A 862 -6.06 -47.71 15.28
CA PHE A 862 -5.80 -46.56 14.41
C PHE A 862 -6.79 -46.53 13.25
N THR A 863 -7.41 -45.41 13.03
CA THR A 863 -8.33 -45.17 11.90
C THR A 863 -7.70 -44.39 10.79
N GLN A 864 -6.72 -43.53 11.15
CA GLN A 864 -5.85 -42.81 10.25
C GLN A 864 -4.43 -42.80 10.81
N PHE A 865 -3.41 -42.86 9.92
CA PHE A 865 -2.02 -42.89 10.34
C PHE A 865 -1.10 -42.38 9.23
N ALA A 866 -0.39 -41.29 9.48
CA ALA A 866 0.63 -40.72 8.63
C ALA A 866 1.65 -40.03 9.51
N VAL A 867 2.74 -40.72 9.81
CA VAL A 867 3.90 -40.26 10.62
C VAL A 867 5.13 -40.36 9.74
N GLU A 868 6.16 -39.55 9.95
CA GLU A 868 7.38 -39.58 9.16
C GLU A 868 7.89 -41.02 8.97
N MET A 869 8.36 -41.32 7.74
CA MET A 869 8.84 -42.67 7.41
C MET A 869 10.31 -42.79 7.74
N GLY A 870 10.67 -43.73 8.63
CA GLY A 870 12.04 -44.14 8.97
C GLY A 870 12.23 -45.64 8.78
N THR A 871 13.44 -46.09 8.46
CA THR A 871 13.75 -47.53 8.26
C THR A 871 13.56 -48.38 9.54
N SER A 872 13.71 -47.78 10.69
CA SER A 872 13.47 -48.38 12.03
C SER A 872 12.65 -47.47 12.93
N CYS A 873 11.89 -46.54 12.36
CA CYS A 873 11.15 -45.50 13.08
C CYS A 873 12.04 -44.70 14.04
N GLU A 874 13.22 -44.28 13.54
CA GLU A 874 14.23 -43.55 14.28
C GLU A 874 13.99 -42.08 14.45
N TYR A 875 13.08 -41.51 13.60
CA TYR A 875 12.70 -40.10 13.60
C TYR A 875 11.40 -39.91 14.38
N ASP A 876 10.28 -39.72 13.68
CA ASP A 876 8.97 -39.62 14.30
C ASP A 876 8.34 -41.01 14.48
N TYR A 877 7.69 -41.23 15.63
CA TYR A 877 7.07 -42.53 15.86
C TYR A 877 5.98 -42.51 16.96
N VAL A 878 5.09 -43.48 16.84
CA VAL A 878 4.16 -43.86 17.92
C VAL A 878 4.58 -45.17 18.55
N ALA A 879 4.89 -45.17 19.84
CA ALA A 879 5.22 -46.37 20.59
C ALA A 879 4.10 -46.73 21.58
N ILE A 880 3.78 -48.03 21.71
CA ILE A 880 2.69 -48.53 22.56
C ILE A 880 3.21 -49.55 23.52
N TYR A 881 2.82 -49.41 24.78
CA TYR A 881 3.31 -50.23 25.88
C TYR A 881 2.15 -50.83 26.71
N ASP A 882 2.25 -52.11 27.14
CA ASP A 882 1.30 -52.85 27.96
C ASP A 882 1.57 -52.53 29.44
N GLY A 883 0.89 -51.49 29.95
CA GLY A 883 1.09 -50.95 31.29
C GLY A 883 1.45 -49.49 31.32
N ALA A 884 1.60 -48.88 32.51
CA ALA A 884 1.83 -47.46 32.72
C ALA A 884 3.27 -47.01 32.50
N ILE A 885 4.25 -47.93 32.41
CA ILE A 885 5.68 -47.63 32.35
C ILE A 885 6.24 -48.11 31.01
N ALA A 886 6.93 -47.22 30.28
CA ALA A 886 7.59 -47.55 29.01
C ALA A 886 8.87 -48.37 29.26
N THR A 887 8.86 -49.66 28.88
CA THR A 887 10.04 -50.55 28.90
C THR A 887 10.04 -51.43 27.65
N GLU A 888 11.22 -51.83 27.19
CA GLU A 888 11.33 -52.73 26.02
C GLU A 888 10.64 -54.08 26.26
N ASN A 889 10.48 -54.50 27.54
CA ASN A 889 9.86 -55.73 27.85
C ASN A 889 8.33 -55.74 27.73
N ASN A 890 7.68 -54.54 27.84
CA ASN A 890 6.21 -54.40 27.70
C ASN A 890 5.77 -53.64 26.46
N LYS A 891 6.67 -53.36 25.54
CA LYS A 891 6.41 -52.67 24.27
C LYS A 891 5.66 -53.61 23.31
N PHE A 892 4.50 -53.20 22.86
CA PHE A 892 3.75 -53.83 21.75
C PHE A 892 4.42 -53.59 20.43
N GLY A 893 4.81 -52.37 20.13
CA GLY A 893 5.47 -51.97 18.90
C GLY A 893 5.78 -50.50 18.85
N GLN A 894 6.52 -50.11 17.80
CA GLN A 894 6.86 -48.74 17.38
C GLN A 894 6.47 -48.60 15.93
N PHE A 895 5.69 -47.59 15.61
CA PHE A 895 5.01 -47.41 14.32
C PHE A 895 5.34 -46.05 13.73
N CYS A 896 5.64 -46.01 12.41
CA CYS A 896 5.90 -44.84 11.63
C CYS A 896 5.45 -45.09 10.16
N GLY A 897 5.53 -44.08 9.29
CA GLY A 897 5.10 -44.18 7.90
C GLY A 897 3.58 -43.93 7.73
N ASP A 898 3.02 -44.44 6.66
CA ASP A 898 1.63 -44.24 6.24
C ASP A 898 0.71 -45.45 6.41
N LYS A 899 1.25 -46.57 6.90
CA LYS A 899 0.50 -47.80 7.09
C LYS A 899 -0.20 -47.82 8.44
N ILE A 900 -1.50 -48.04 8.45
CA ILE A 900 -2.29 -48.17 9.66
C ILE A 900 -1.76 -49.33 10.52
N PRO A 901 -1.33 -49.04 11.77
CA PRO A 901 -0.93 -50.10 12.71
C PRO A 901 -2.03 -51.14 12.99
N PRO A 902 -1.67 -52.38 13.32
CA PRO A 902 -2.66 -53.42 13.56
C PRO A 902 -3.44 -53.15 14.87
N LEU A 903 -4.60 -53.79 15.01
CA LEU A 903 -5.38 -53.71 16.23
C LEU A 903 -4.60 -54.27 17.40
N ILE A 904 -4.52 -53.48 18.51
CA ILE A 904 -3.80 -53.80 19.73
C ILE A 904 -4.79 -54.00 20.86
N VAL A 905 -4.65 -55.07 21.61
CA VAL A 905 -5.44 -55.35 22.81
C VAL A 905 -4.49 -55.63 23.97
N SER A 906 -4.58 -54.90 25.06
CA SER A 906 -3.71 -55.03 26.22
C SER A 906 -3.96 -56.33 26.98
N THR A 907 -2.94 -56.78 27.74
CA THR A 907 -3.05 -57.87 28.69
C THR A 907 -3.30 -57.32 30.10
N THR A 908 -3.05 -56.05 30.33
CA THR A 908 -3.30 -55.32 31.56
C THR A 908 -4.44 -54.30 31.39
N ASN A 909 -4.89 -53.75 32.50
CA ASN A 909 -5.94 -52.73 32.45
C ASN A 909 -5.42 -51.34 32.08
N VAL A 910 -4.12 -51.16 31.78
CA VAL A 910 -3.47 -49.87 31.45
C VAL A 910 -2.62 -50.03 30.21
N VAL A 911 -2.69 -49.06 29.32
CA VAL A 911 -1.81 -48.93 28.13
C VAL A 911 -1.22 -47.53 28.12
N LEU A 912 0.09 -47.45 27.83
CA LEU A 912 0.76 -46.19 27.54
C LEU A 912 1.00 -46.04 26.03
N VAL A 913 0.60 -44.92 25.49
CA VAL A 913 0.87 -44.51 24.10
C VAL A 913 1.79 -43.29 24.13
N GLU A 914 2.93 -43.40 23.45
CA GLU A 914 3.86 -42.28 23.25
C GLU A 914 3.93 -41.90 21.79
N PHE A 915 3.80 -40.60 21.52
CA PHE A 915 4.09 -40.02 20.22
C PHE A 915 5.25 -39.04 20.34
N ILE A 916 6.29 -39.27 19.60
CA ILE A 916 7.52 -38.49 19.64
C ILE A 916 7.84 -38.02 18.24
N THR A 917 8.15 -36.72 18.08
CA THR A 917 8.59 -36.13 16.82
C THR A 917 9.94 -35.45 16.97
N ASP A 918 10.74 -35.47 15.93
CA ASP A 918 12.04 -34.79 15.86
C ASP A 918 11.94 -33.32 15.37
N ASP A 919 12.98 -32.76 14.82
CA ASP A 919 13.02 -31.38 14.33
C ASP A 919 12.94 -31.26 12.78
N SER A 920 12.57 -32.33 12.10
CA SER A 920 12.57 -32.37 10.64
C SER A 920 11.16 -32.45 10.05
N VAL A 921 10.73 -33.52 9.50
CA VAL A 921 9.60 -33.65 8.56
C VAL A 921 8.23 -33.87 9.26
N GLU A 922 7.35 -32.88 9.26
CA GLU A 922 6.00 -33.05 9.78
C GLU A 922 5.06 -33.77 8.77
N GLN A 923 4.13 -34.61 9.29
CA GLN A 923 3.11 -35.31 8.54
C GLN A 923 1.71 -35.04 9.11
N LYS A 924 0.66 -35.67 8.51
CA LYS A 924 -0.73 -35.47 8.93
C LYS A 924 -1.06 -35.98 10.33
N GLY A 925 -0.24 -36.87 10.88
CA GLY A 925 -0.48 -37.44 12.19
C GLY A 925 -1.42 -38.64 12.16
N PHE A 926 -2.11 -38.92 13.28
CA PHE A 926 -2.95 -40.09 13.43
C PHE A 926 -4.23 -39.79 14.20
N VAL A 927 -5.21 -40.69 14.01
CA VAL A 927 -6.43 -40.83 14.85
C VAL A 927 -6.46 -42.22 15.45
N LEU A 928 -6.49 -42.30 16.78
CA LEU A 928 -6.53 -43.51 17.55
C LEU A 928 -7.85 -43.63 18.32
N GLU A 929 -8.63 -44.67 18.02
CA GLU A 929 -9.77 -45.06 18.84
C GLU A 929 -9.33 -45.98 19.99
N TYR A 930 -9.89 -45.80 21.19
CA TYR A 930 -9.67 -46.69 22.32
C TYR A 930 -10.98 -47.02 23.02
N ARG A 931 -11.06 -48.21 23.62
CA ARG A 931 -12.19 -48.67 24.48
C ARG A 931 -11.77 -49.78 25.43
N ALA A 932 -12.55 -49.98 26.48
CA ALA A 932 -12.41 -51.14 27.34
C ALA A 932 -12.87 -52.43 26.65
N THR A 933 -12.16 -53.50 26.83
CA THR A 933 -12.47 -54.83 26.23
C THR A 933 -11.96 -55.96 27.13
N THR A 934 -12.30 -57.20 26.81
CA THR A 934 -11.75 -58.40 27.51
C THR A 934 -10.22 -58.47 27.24
N PRO A 935 -9.37 -58.64 28.32
CA PRO A 935 -7.93 -58.69 28.11
C PRO A 935 -7.48 -59.80 27.19
N SER A 936 -6.47 -59.48 26.37
CA SER A 936 -5.87 -60.50 25.51
C SER A 936 -5.07 -61.52 26.28
N GLY A 937 -5.36 -62.82 26.15
CA GLY A 937 -4.58 -63.88 26.83
C GLY A 937 -3.16 -64.11 26.29
N LYS A 938 -2.71 -63.39 25.26
CA LYS A 938 -1.38 -63.46 24.63
C LYS A 938 -0.88 -62.11 24.21
N ARG A 939 0.35 -61.75 24.59
CA ARG A 939 1.06 -60.61 24.05
C ARG A 939 1.45 -60.85 22.59
N ASN A 940 0.90 -60.09 21.67
CA ASN A 940 1.39 -60.05 20.31
C ASN A 940 2.47 -58.94 20.18
N ARG A 941 3.75 -59.29 20.19
CA ARG A 941 4.85 -58.37 19.88
C ARG A 941 4.88 -58.18 18.37
N PHE A 942 4.73 -56.95 17.94
CA PHE A 942 4.94 -56.51 16.57
C PHE A 942 6.36 -56.01 16.43
N GLN A 943 7.16 -56.62 15.52
CA GLN A 943 8.47 -56.08 15.15
C GLN A 943 8.30 -54.82 14.30
N PRO A 944 9.22 -53.84 14.32
CA PRO A 944 9.18 -52.71 13.38
C PRO A 944 9.07 -53.20 11.98
N THR A 945 7.99 -52.87 11.28
CA THR A 945 7.79 -53.32 9.91
C THR A 945 8.53 -52.37 8.98
N THR A 946 9.79 -52.70 8.72
CA THR A 946 10.50 -52.23 7.55
C THR A 946 10.04 -52.97 6.32
N TYR A 947 9.32 -52.35 5.45
CA TYR A 947 9.11 -52.84 4.08
C TYR A 947 10.13 -52.15 3.15
N ALA A 948 11.20 -52.90 2.81
CA ALA A 948 11.99 -52.61 1.65
C ALA A 948 11.12 -52.77 0.38
N PRO A 949 11.30 -51.98 -0.67
CA PRO A 949 10.62 -52.17 -1.92
C PRO A 949 10.98 -53.55 -2.46
N ARG A 950 9.99 -54.40 -2.78
CA ARG A 950 10.18 -55.60 -3.54
C ARG A 950 10.54 -55.19 -4.97
N GLU A 951 11.77 -55.49 -5.39
CA GLU A 951 12.16 -55.58 -6.79
C GLU A 951 11.25 -56.59 -7.49
N PHE A 952 10.49 -56.11 -8.48
CA PHE A 952 9.80 -56.99 -9.40
C PHE A 952 10.81 -57.70 -10.26
N ILE A 953 11.03 -58.99 -9.94
CA ILE A 953 11.68 -59.93 -10.89
C ILE A 953 10.66 -60.22 -11.99
N VAL A 954 10.91 -59.64 -13.16
CA VAL A 954 10.23 -59.99 -14.39
C VAL A 954 10.68 -61.40 -14.77
N ASN A 955 9.85 -62.40 -14.53
CA ASN A 955 10.01 -63.70 -15.18
C ASN A 955 9.30 -63.68 -16.53
N ASN A 956 10.10 -63.67 -17.60
CA ASN A 956 9.70 -64.04 -18.93
C ASN A 956 9.10 -65.46 -18.91
N ILE A 957 7.83 -65.62 -19.34
CA ILE A 957 7.37 -66.84 -19.99
C ILE A 957 6.37 -66.45 -21.11
N GLN A 958 6.82 -66.73 -22.33
CA GLN A 958 6.19 -66.92 -23.65
C GLN A 958 4.82 -66.29 -23.94
#